data_e93ede402d0871ec57d0315568697a3f
#
_entry.id   e93ede402d0871ec57d0315568697a3f
#
_cell.length_a   1.000
_cell.length_b   1.000
_cell.length_c   1.000
_cell.angle_alpha   90.00
_cell.angle_beta   90.00
_cell.angle_gamma   90.00
#
_symmetry.space_group_name_H-M   'P 1'
#
loop_
_entity.id
_entity.type
_entity.pdbx_description
1 polymer ?
#
loop_
_entity_poly.entity_id
_entity_poly.type
_entity_poly.pdbx_seq_one_letter_code
_entity_poly.pdbx_strand_id
1 'polypeptide(L)'
;MPDFLQTFFDPQQWNLSVILGILVALAGAFFEFFGFRSYRQQRRTQKLLEKSFGSELYGPEAIDRSTRYYVPPNCSSVDPGQEAELRRVMPTEEKLFEKIDKYLTKDESGRHLLLLADSGMGKSSFVLNCYARNQRLPKHKRQRLAVVPLGIPDADEYIAKIDDQPNTVIFLDAFDEDTKAVRDHRQRLLELMHACRKFKRVLITCRTQFFPSAEEIPRETGIARVGPRKAGEEAKYEFWKLYLSPLDDEQVEAFLRQRYRWPFGKRKQARELVKKIPLLSVRPMLLAYIPDLLESGAKIAYAFQLYEVLVEKWLERESAWVKPEDLRQFSERLAVDLYAHRERRGAERIPRAELAGLAKDWNIPLDEWQLTGRSLLNRDAEGNYKFAHRSIMEFLVVKRLVDADPACDGIELSDQMKAFVREVIPQHLAEKKSVSQPMKPFIWEMVKNFVTLKRPIPFDATTCDLSEFQLRLRSKPISNLKEKDVQAMLTKQDFFDIALNKAGNEIGHLYELRQLTAIRFNKGVKDAVNLREAVVIDYATGLMWQQSGSSNSMTYAEAEKYVRDLNHQRFAGYNDWRLPTLEEAMSLMEPKKQGDLYLDAVFDRRQRWIWTADKQSAGVAWVVIFSNGGCDGNDVASDYSSVRAVRVLVGQCG
;
A
#
# COMPACT_ATOMS: atom_id res chain seq x y z
N MET A 1 41.26 -7.99 -36.79
CA MET A 1 41.51 -8.19 -35.34
C MET A 1 42.88 -7.65 -34.88
N PRO A 2 43.45 -6.63 -35.40
CA PRO A 2 44.82 -6.27 -34.97
C PRO A 2 44.86 -4.95 -34.18
N ASP A 3 44.18 -3.90 -34.56
CA ASP A 3 44.47 -2.57 -33.99
C ASP A 3 43.89 -2.28 -32.59
N PHE A 4 42.73 -2.84 -32.27
CA PHE A 4 42.09 -2.64 -30.95
C PHE A 4 42.82 -3.32 -29.81
N LEU A 5 43.41 -4.50 -30.08
CA LEU A 5 44.16 -5.26 -29.05
C LEU A 5 45.53 -4.66 -28.78
N GLN A 6 46.20 -4.05 -29.78
CA GLN A 6 47.49 -3.38 -29.57
C GLN A 6 47.34 -2.15 -28.66
N THR A 7 46.30 -1.34 -28.85
CA THR A 7 46.03 -0.18 -27.99
C THR A 7 45.66 -0.55 -26.55
N PHE A 8 45.17 -1.80 -26.37
CA PHE A 8 44.79 -2.29 -25.05
C PHE A 8 46.03 -2.71 -24.21
N PHE A 9 47.10 -3.07 -24.87
CA PHE A 9 48.33 -3.57 -24.19
C PHE A 9 49.46 -2.52 -24.11
N ASP A 10 49.26 -1.28 -24.65
CA ASP A 10 50.24 -0.21 -24.58
C ASP A 10 49.83 0.87 -23.58
N PRO A 11 50.36 0.88 -22.35
CA PRO A 11 49.97 1.87 -21.32
C PRO A 11 50.30 3.32 -21.67
N GLN A 12 51.18 3.58 -22.63
CA GLN A 12 51.55 4.96 -23.04
C GLN A 12 50.50 5.63 -23.91
N GLN A 13 49.54 4.88 -24.44
CA GLN A 13 48.43 5.38 -25.21
C GLN A 13 47.12 5.59 -24.41
N TRP A 14 47.19 5.33 -23.10
CA TRP A 14 46.02 5.43 -22.23
C TRP A 14 45.73 6.90 -21.88
N ASN A 15 44.81 7.49 -22.56
CA ASN A 15 44.20 8.75 -22.18
C ASN A 15 42.90 8.49 -21.38
N LEU A 16 42.35 9.57 -20.78
CA LEU A 16 41.17 9.48 -19.90
C LEU A 16 39.96 8.78 -20.58
N SER A 17 39.80 8.98 -21.92
CA SER A 17 38.70 8.39 -22.67
C SER A 17 38.91 6.89 -22.92
N VAL A 18 40.14 6.43 -23.11
CA VAL A 18 40.47 5.01 -23.25
C VAL A 18 40.30 4.29 -21.92
N ILE A 19 40.77 4.88 -20.82
CA ILE A 19 40.58 4.35 -19.46
C ILE A 19 39.09 4.25 -19.12
N LEU A 20 38.30 5.28 -19.43
CA LEU A 20 36.86 5.29 -19.19
C LEU A 20 36.16 4.23 -20.06
N GLY A 21 36.58 4.06 -21.34
CA GLY A 21 36.07 3.02 -22.23
C GLY A 21 36.36 1.60 -21.71
N ILE A 22 37.57 1.38 -21.22
CA ILE A 22 37.97 0.10 -20.61
C ILE A 22 37.17 -0.18 -19.32
N LEU A 23 37.01 0.82 -18.45
CA LEU A 23 36.21 0.69 -17.23
C LEU A 23 34.73 0.41 -17.53
N VAL A 24 34.16 1.05 -18.56
CA VAL A 24 32.79 0.78 -19.01
C VAL A 24 32.67 -0.63 -19.61
N ALA A 25 33.65 -1.06 -20.42
CA ALA A 25 33.66 -2.42 -20.98
C ALA A 25 33.85 -3.49 -19.89
N LEU A 26 34.73 -3.27 -18.92
CA LEU A 26 34.94 -4.18 -17.78
C LEU A 26 33.70 -4.18 -16.86
N ALA A 27 33.09 -3.05 -16.59
CA ALA A 27 31.82 -2.97 -15.86
C ALA A 27 30.70 -3.68 -16.63
N GLY A 28 30.60 -3.51 -17.95
CA GLY A 28 29.65 -4.24 -18.79
C GLY A 28 29.89 -5.75 -18.76
N ALA A 29 31.11 -6.21 -18.93
CA ALA A 29 31.47 -7.61 -18.84
C ALA A 29 31.24 -8.20 -17.44
N PHE A 30 31.52 -7.44 -16.39
CA PHE A 30 31.21 -7.80 -15.01
C PHE A 30 29.70 -7.92 -14.76
N PHE A 31 28.91 -6.97 -15.26
CA PHE A 31 27.46 -7.01 -15.17
C PHE A 31 26.87 -8.15 -16.00
N GLU A 32 27.36 -8.40 -17.21
CA GLU A 32 26.94 -9.57 -18.00
C GLU A 32 27.34 -10.89 -17.33
N PHE A 33 28.56 -11.01 -16.79
CA PHE A 33 29.02 -12.20 -16.10
C PHE A 33 28.19 -12.52 -14.87
N PHE A 34 27.85 -11.54 -14.03
CA PHE A 34 26.97 -11.75 -12.87
C PHE A 34 25.52 -12.01 -13.27
N GLY A 35 25.01 -11.32 -14.30
CA GLY A 35 23.71 -11.58 -14.89
C GLY A 35 23.59 -13.01 -15.43
N PHE A 36 24.58 -13.45 -16.16
CA PHE A 36 24.65 -14.77 -16.76
C PHE A 36 24.79 -15.87 -15.71
N ARG A 37 25.56 -15.62 -14.63
CA ARG A 37 25.74 -16.57 -13.54
C ARG A 37 24.43 -16.85 -12.78
N SER A 38 23.63 -15.82 -12.49
CA SER A 38 22.35 -16.03 -11.80
C SER A 38 21.28 -16.63 -12.73
N TYR A 39 21.27 -16.26 -14.02
CA TYR A 39 20.41 -16.89 -15.03
C TYR A 39 20.74 -18.37 -15.21
N ARG A 40 22.03 -18.72 -15.31
CA ARG A 40 22.46 -20.11 -15.32
C ARG A 40 22.08 -20.86 -14.05
N GLN A 41 22.20 -20.20 -12.90
CA GLN A 41 21.83 -20.81 -11.62
C GLN A 41 20.32 -21.06 -11.56
N GLN A 42 19.50 -20.12 -12.03
CA GLN A 42 18.03 -20.25 -12.11
C GLN A 42 17.65 -21.38 -13.07
N ARG A 43 18.19 -21.41 -14.29
CA ARG A 43 17.93 -22.50 -15.23
C ARG A 43 18.41 -23.90 -14.71
N ARG A 44 19.51 -23.93 -13.98
CA ARG A 44 19.96 -25.17 -13.32
C ARG A 44 18.99 -25.61 -12.24
N THR A 45 18.41 -24.68 -11.49
CA THR A 45 17.36 -24.95 -10.48
C THR A 45 16.12 -25.53 -11.15
N GLN A 46 15.64 -24.86 -12.19
CA GLN A 46 14.46 -25.27 -12.94
C GLN A 46 14.62 -26.68 -13.50
N LYS A 47 15.71 -26.95 -14.24
CA LYS A 47 16.01 -28.30 -14.78
C LYS A 47 16.13 -29.37 -13.70
N LEU A 48 16.69 -29.03 -12.53
CA LEU A 48 16.80 -29.97 -11.42
C LEU A 48 15.41 -30.33 -10.88
N LEU A 49 14.51 -29.33 -10.69
CA LEU A 49 13.17 -29.56 -10.21
C LEU A 49 12.31 -30.29 -11.23
N GLU A 50 12.38 -29.95 -12.51
CA GLU A 50 11.70 -30.65 -13.60
C GLU A 50 12.11 -32.14 -13.65
N LYS A 51 13.40 -32.42 -13.47
CA LYS A 51 13.92 -33.81 -13.41
C LYS A 51 13.45 -34.53 -12.15
N SER A 52 13.34 -33.83 -11.01
CA SER A 52 13.02 -34.44 -9.71
C SER A 52 11.55 -34.72 -9.53
N PHE A 53 10.70 -33.85 -10.06
CA PHE A 53 9.25 -33.90 -9.80
C PHE A 53 8.44 -34.33 -11.01
N GLY A 54 9.00 -34.32 -12.23
CA GLY A 54 8.27 -34.59 -13.46
C GLY A 54 7.10 -33.61 -13.70
N SER A 55 6.33 -33.87 -14.76
CA SER A 55 5.12 -33.08 -15.05
C SER A 55 3.93 -33.46 -14.18
N GLU A 56 3.99 -34.61 -13.49
CA GLU A 56 2.89 -35.15 -12.69
C GLU A 56 2.75 -34.50 -11.33
N LEU A 57 3.87 -34.14 -10.68
CA LEU A 57 3.86 -33.53 -9.35
C LEU A 57 3.79 -31.99 -9.42
N TYR A 58 4.64 -31.40 -10.26
CA TYR A 58 4.64 -29.94 -10.47
C TYR A 58 4.86 -29.65 -11.96
N GLY A 59 3.88 -29.04 -12.59
CA GLY A 59 3.98 -28.63 -13.99
C GLY A 59 5.13 -27.63 -14.23
N PRO A 60 5.71 -27.59 -15.45
CA PRO A 60 6.83 -26.71 -15.80
C PRO A 60 6.57 -25.22 -15.48
N GLU A 61 5.34 -24.75 -15.68
CA GLU A 61 4.91 -23.38 -15.37
C GLU A 61 4.94 -23.08 -13.87
N ALA A 62 4.51 -24.05 -13.04
CA ALA A 62 4.51 -23.90 -11.58
C ALA A 62 5.96 -23.85 -11.06
N ILE A 63 6.84 -24.67 -11.62
CA ILE A 63 8.28 -24.66 -11.30
C ILE A 63 8.92 -23.34 -11.73
N ASP A 64 8.65 -22.86 -12.95
CA ASP A 64 9.17 -21.59 -13.45
C ASP A 64 8.70 -20.41 -12.57
N ARG A 65 7.42 -20.30 -12.31
CA ARG A 65 6.86 -19.26 -11.42
C ARG A 65 7.49 -19.29 -10.02
N SER A 66 7.72 -20.47 -9.47
CA SER A 66 8.24 -20.64 -8.11
C SER A 66 9.72 -20.34 -7.99
N THR A 67 10.50 -20.45 -9.06
CA THR A 67 11.95 -20.26 -9.05
C THR A 67 12.40 -18.94 -9.67
N ARG A 68 11.58 -18.36 -10.53
CA ARG A 68 11.89 -17.11 -11.21
C ARG A 68 11.87 -15.96 -10.22
N TYR A 69 12.99 -15.26 -10.07
CA TYR A 69 13.14 -14.10 -9.18
C TYR A 69 12.80 -14.38 -7.71
N TYR A 70 12.96 -15.62 -7.27
CA TYR A 70 12.62 -16.01 -5.90
C TYR A 70 13.45 -15.23 -4.87
N VAL A 71 12.75 -14.63 -3.92
CA VAL A 71 13.31 -13.98 -2.73
C VAL A 71 12.91 -14.81 -1.52
N PRO A 72 13.88 -15.25 -0.67
CA PRO A 72 13.57 -16.01 0.52
C PRO A 72 12.71 -15.19 1.49
N PRO A 73 11.57 -15.72 1.95
CA PRO A 73 10.74 -15.03 2.92
C PRO A 73 11.31 -15.11 4.34
N ASN A 74 10.85 -14.24 5.22
CA ASN A 74 10.99 -14.35 6.67
C ASN A 74 9.85 -15.19 7.25
N CYS A 75 9.95 -15.54 8.53
CA CYS A 75 8.90 -16.26 9.26
C CYS A 75 8.76 -15.76 10.69
N SER A 76 7.57 -15.96 11.25
CA SER A 76 7.24 -15.66 12.65
C SER A 76 6.55 -16.86 13.30
N SER A 77 6.61 -16.96 14.63
CA SER A 77 5.77 -17.89 15.40
C SER A 77 4.36 -17.33 15.66
N VAL A 78 4.15 -16.04 15.44
CA VAL A 78 2.87 -15.33 15.58
C VAL A 78 2.22 -15.15 14.22
N ASP A 79 0.89 -15.27 14.17
CA ASP A 79 0.11 -15.07 12.93
C ASP A 79 0.14 -13.58 12.50
N PRO A 80 0.73 -13.25 11.34
CA PRO A 80 0.74 -11.87 10.84
C PRO A 80 -0.67 -11.30 10.57
N GLY A 81 -1.66 -12.18 10.31
CA GLY A 81 -3.04 -11.78 10.06
C GLY A 81 -3.78 -11.23 11.28
N GLN A 82 -3.21 -11.35 12.49
CA GLN A 82 -3.79 -10.79 13.71
C GLN A 82 -3.59 -9.27 13.83
N GLU A 83 -2.63 -8.70 13.13
CA GLU A 83 -2.38 -7.27 13.16
C GLU A 83 -3.18 -6.51 12.10
N ALA A 84 -3.70 -5.34 12.47
CA ALA A 84 -4.48 -4.49 11.57
C ALA A 84 -3.63 -3.92 10.41
N GLU A 85 -2.31 -3.79 10.61
CA GLU A 85 -1.35 -3.32 9.63
C GLU A 85 -0.18 -4.30 9.52
N LEU A 86 -0.09 -5.02 8.40
CA LEU A 86 0.97 -6.00 8.11
C LEU A 86 2.41 -5.47 8.23
N ARG A 87 2.61 -4.14 8.23
CA ARG A 87 3.93 -3.50 8.39
C ARG A 87 4.40 -3.37 9.84
N ARG A 88 3.53 -3.62 10.83
CA ARG A 88 3.87 -3.49 12.26
C ARG A 88 4.32 -4.77 12.94
N VAL A 89 4.30 -5.92 12.23
CA VAL A 89 4.82 -7.20 12.74
C VAL A 89 6.34 -7.15 12.73
N MET A 90 6.98 -6.53 13.71
CA MET A 90 8.39 -6.19 13.56
C MET A 90 9.40 -6.84 14.51
N PRO A 91 9.15 -7.36 15.72
CA PRO A 91 10.31 -7.69 16.55
C PRO A 91 10.82 -9.12 16.47
N THR A 92 10.14 -10.06 15.80
CA THR A 92 10.46 -11.51 15.88
C THR A 92 10.62 -12.19 14.52
N GLU A 93 10.89 -11.44 13.45
CA GLU A 93 11.10 -12.02 12.13
C GLU A 93 12.45 -12.76 12.05
N GLU A 94 12.38 -14.06 11.80
CA GLU A 94 13.54 -14.88 11.56
C GLU A 94 13.60 -15.29 10.08
N LYS A 95 14.81 -15.48 9.54
CA LYS A 95 14.98 -15.98 8.18
C LYS A 95 14.50 -17.41 8.08
N LEU A 96 13.49 -17.66 7.26
CA LEU A 96 12.84 -18.96 7.16
C LEU A 96 13.83 -20.09 6.85
N PHE A 97 14.77 -19.91 5.92
CA PHE A 97 15.77 -20.95 5.62
C PHE A 97 16.63 -21.31 6.82
N GLU A 98 17.03 -20.36 7.65
CA GLU A 98 17.81 -20.64 8.85
C GLU A 98 17.01 -21.44 9.88
N LYS A 99 15.73 -21.11 10.02
CA LYS A 99 14.81 -21.83 10.91
C LYS A 99 14.59 -23.26 10.43
N ILE A 100 14.37 -23.44 9.13
CA ILE A 100 14.18 -24.76 8.52
C ILE A 100 15.48 -25.58 8.53
N ASP A 101 16.66 -25.00 8.32
CA ASP A 101 17.94 -25.70 8.44
C ASP A 101 18.11 -26.26 9.87
N LYS A 102 17.75 -25.47 10.89
CA LYS A 102 17.74 -25.96 12.29
C LYS A 102 16.75 -27.11 12.49
N TYR A 103 15.55 -26.98 11.93
CA TYR A 103 14.53 -28.04 11.98
C TYR A 103 15.00 -29.33 11.28
N LEU A 104 15.70 -29.23 10.16
CA LEU A 104 16.19 -30.39 9.42
C LEU A 104 17.38 -31.11 10.10
N THR A 105 18.18 -30.38 10.89
CA THR A 105 19.47 -30.88 11.41
C THR A 105 19.49 -31.21 12.91
N LYS A 106 18.70 -30.47 13.74
CA LYS A 106 18.73 -30.64 15.20
C LYS A 106 17.66 -31.60 15.70
N ASP A 107 18.04 -32.56 16.56
CA ASP A 107 17.08 -33.51 17.13
C ASP A 107 16.10 -32.93 18.14
N GLU A 108 16.43 -31.78 18.72
CA GLU A 108 15.55 -31.07 19.68
C GLU A 108 14.33 -30.38 19.04
N SER A 109 14.31 -30.24 17.73
CA SER A 109 13.13 -29.71 17.03
C SER A 109 12.10 -30.82 16.85
N GLY A 110 10.86 -30.59 17.27
CA GLY A 110 9.74 -31.52 17.18
C GLY A 110 9.61 -32.20 15.82
N ARG A 111 8.95 -33.35 15.76
CA ARG A 111 8.86 -34.18 14.55
C ARG A 111 8.01 -33.56 13.45
N HIS A 112 7.02 -32.77 13.79
CA HIS A 112 6.04 -32.21 12.84
C HIS A 112 6.11 -30.71 12.83
N LEU A 113 6.11 -30.11 11.63
CA LEU A 113 6.10 -28.66 11.43
C LEU A 113 4.95 -28.28 10.51
N LEU A 114 4.18 -27.27 10.90
CA LEU A 114 3.11 -26.68 10.12
C LEU A 114 3.54 -25.27 9.68
N LEU A 115 3.71 -25.08 8.37
CA LEU A 115 4.05 -23.81 7.76
C LEU A 115 2.79 -23.16 7.20
N LEU A 116 2.35 -22.10 7.87
CA LEU A 116 1.12 -21.39 7.57
C LEU A 116 1.39 -20.10 6.81
N ALA A 117 0.53 -19.73 5.92
CA ALA A 117 0.53 -18.42 5.28
C ALA A 117 -0.78 -18.18 4.52
N ASP A 118 -1.10 -16.92 4.32
CA ASP A 118 -2.19 -16.50 3.45
C ASP A 118 -1.99 -16.93 1.99
N SER A 119 -3.04 -16.79 1.18
CA SER A 119 -2.95 -17.02 -0.26
C SER A 119 -1.89 -16.10 -0.89
N GLY A 120 -1.10 -16.65 -1.82
CA GLY A 120 -0.12 -15.88 -2.56
C GLY A 120 1.18 -15.52 -1.83
N MET A 121 1.38 -15.99 -0.60
CA MET A 121 2.59 -15.72 0.20
C MET A 121 3.82 -16.58 -0.18
N GLY A 122 3.69 -17.51 -1.12
CA GLY A 122 4.83 -18.25 -1.67
C GLY A 122 5.19 -19.55 -0.95
N LYS A 123 4.23 -20.23 -0.29
CA LYS A 123 4.44 -21.54 0.38
C LYS A 123 5.11 -22.58 -0.52
N SER A 124 4.48 -22.90 -1.66
CA SER A 124 5.01 -23.88 -2.62
C SER A 124 6.33 -23.43 -3.24
N SER A 125 6.49 -22.12 -3.49
CA SER A 125 7.75 -21.55 -3.94
C SER A 125 8.87 -21.79 -2.92
N PHE A 126 8.59 -21.63 -1.63
CA PHE A 126 9.54 -21.94 -0.57
C PHE A 126 9.92 -23.44 -0.56
N VAL A 127 8.92 -24.33 -0.60
CA VAL A 127 9.14 -25.79 -0.60
C VAL A 127 10.07 -26.21 -1.74
N LEU A 128 9.77 -25.79 -2.99
CA LEU A 128 10.58 -26.11 -4.17
C LEU A 128 12.00 -25.53 -4.09
N ASN A 129 12.14 -24.28 -3.63
CA ASN A 129 13.46 -23.68 -3.47
C ASN A 129 14.26 -24.29 -2.30
N CYS A 130 13.60 -24.73 -1.24
CA CYS A 130 14.21 -25.45 -0.13
C CYS A 130 14.76 -26.80 -0.61
N TYR A 131 13.98 -27.57 -1.35
CA TYR A 131 14.42 -28.81 -1.99
C TYR A 131 15.64 -28.58 -2.91
N ALA A 132 15.53 -27.63 -3.83
CA ALA A 132 16.59 -27.29 -4.75
C ALA A 132 17.90 -26.84 -4.06
N ARG A 133 17.77 -26.06 -2.97
CA ARG A 133 18.90 -25.63 -2.14
C ARG A 133 19.58 -26.82 -1.47
N ASN A 134 18.81 -27.72 -0.88
CA ASN A 134 19.32 -28.93 -0.26
C ASN A 134 20.06 -29.80 -1.27
N GLN A 135 19.57 -30.00 -2.50
CA GLN A 135 20.21 -30.78 -3.55
C GLN A 135 21.57 -30.21 -4.04
N ARG A 136 21.82 -28.92 -3.76
CA ARG A 136 23.09 -28.25 -4.09
C ARG A 136 24.15 -28.40 -3.00
N LEU A 137 23.77 -28.84 -1.81
CA LEU A 137 24.73 -29.09 -0.74
C LEU A 137 25.66 -30.27 -1.10
N PRO A 138 26.88 -30.31 -0.55
CA PRO A 138 27.72 -31.49 -0.62
C PRO A 138 26.99 -32.75 -0.12
N LYS A 139 27.22 -33.90 -0.69
CA LYS A 139 26.46 -35.14 -0.39
C LYS A 139 26.36 -35.43 1.11
N HIS A 140 27.44 -35.22 1.88
CA HIS A 140 27.49 -35.46 3.31
C HIS A 140 26.65 -34.46 4.16
N LYS A 141 26.25 -33.33 3.57
CA LYS A 141 25.38 -32.31 4.22
C LYS A 141 23.94 -32.38 3.75
N ARG A 142 23.64 -33.16 2.71
CA ARG A 142 22.27 -33.27 2.18
C ARG A 142 21.40 -34.07 3.11
N GLN A 143 20.22 -33.49 3.40
CA GLN A 143 19.14 -34.27 3.99
C GLN A 143 18.38 -34.99 2.87
N ARG A 144 17.88 -36.19 3.16
CA ARG A 144 16.99 -36.89 2.24
C ARG A 144 15.61 -36.23 2.34
N LEU A 145 15.22 -35.47 1.32
CA LEU A 145 13.95 -34.74 1.25
C LEU A 145 13.05 -35.35 0.18
N ALA A 146 11.80 -35.56 0.52
CA ALA A 146 10.73 -35.85 -0.40
C ALA A 146 9.69 -34.70 -0.35
N VAL A 147 9.08 -34.40 -1.49
CA VAL A 147 8.04 -33.35 -1.61
C VAL A 147 6.85 -33.93 -2.33
N VAL A 148 5.67 -33.85 -1.74
CA VAL A 148 4.42 -34.32 -2.31
C VAL A 148 3.39 -33.20 -2.26
N PRO A 149 2.92 -32.66 -3.41
CA PRO A 149 1.78 -31.76 -3.44
C PRO A 149 0.50 -32.55 -3.13
N LEU A 150 -0.28 -32.08 -2.16
CA LEU A 150 -1.50 -32.79 -1.72
C LEU A 150 -2.71 -32.52 -2.61
N GLY A 151 -2.62 -31.55 -3.52
CA GLY A 151 -3.68 -31.29 -4.50
C GLY A 151 -3.77 -32.28 -5.65
N ILE A 152 -2.86 -33.26 -5.75
CA ILE A 152 -2.90 -34.31 -6.77
C ILE A 152 -3.76 -35.51 -6.32
N PRO A 153 -4.46 -36.18 -7.25
CA PRO A 153 -5.36 -37.31 -6.90
C PRO A 153 -4.67 -38.43 -6.14
N ASP A 154 -3.45 -38.80 -6.54
CA ASP A 154 -2.72 -39.99 -6.08
C ASP A 154 -1.67 -39.68 -5.00
N ALA A 155 -1.85 -38.59 -4.25
CA ALA A 155 -0.87 -38.15 -3.22
C ALA A 155 -0.53 -39.26 -2.21
N ASP A 156 -1.51 -40.05 -1.79
CA ASP A 156 -1.32 -41.16 -0.83
C ASP A 156 -0.42 -42.27 -1.41
N GLU A 157 -0.58 -42.59 -2.69
CA GLU A 157 0.28 -43.56 -3.36
C GLU A 157 1.71 -43.08 -3.50
N TYR A 158 1.91 -41.78 -3.82
CA TYR A 158 3.24 -41.18 -3.86
C TYR A 158 3.92 -41.24 -2.48
N ILE A 159 3.21 -40.94 -1.40
CA ILE A 159 3.72 -41.05 -0.03
C ILE A 159 4.14 -42.49 0.28
N ALA A 160 3.30 -43.47 -0.08
CA ALA A 160 3.56 -44.89 0.20
C ALA A 160 4.75 -45.45 -0.58
N LYS A 161 5.02 -44.97 -1.81
CA LYS A 161 6.10 -45.37 -2.69
C LYS A 161 7.48 -44.80 -2.31
N ILE A 162 7.55 -43.86 -1.34
CA ILE A 162 8.83 -43.26 -0.93
C ILE A 162 9.65 -44.30 -0.14
N ASP A 163 10.84 -44.65 -0.67
CA ASP A 163 11.79 -45.51 -0.02
C ASP A 163 12.51 -44.83 1.15
N ASP A 164 13.04 -45.65 2.08
CA ASP A 164 13.85 -45.18 3.21
C ASP A 164 13.21 -44.07 4.02
N GLN A 165 11.94 -44.22 4.33
CA GLN A 165 11.15 -43.26 5.11
C GLN A 165 11.81 -42.85 6.42
N PRO A 166 12.49 -43.75 7.20
CA PRO A 166 13.09 -43.36 8.47
C PRO A 166 14.23 -42.34 8.36
N ASN A 167 14.89 -42.26 7.22
CA ASN A 167 15.93 -41.24 6.96
C ASN A 167 15.42 -40.06 6.14
N THR A 168 14.18 -40.09 5.72
CA THR A 168 13.59 -39.06 4.82
C THR A 168 12.73 -38.08 5.62
N VAL A 169 12.93 -36.78 5.34
CA VAL A 169 12.01 -35.70 5.73
C VAL A 169 11.02 -35.48 4.59
N ILE A 170 9.73 -35.57 4.87
CA ILE A 170 8.69 -35.35 3.88
C ILE A 170 8.06 -33.96 4.02
N PHE A 171 7.92 -33.27 2.88
CA PHE A 171 7.20 -32.02 2.75
C PHE A 171 5.87 -32.29 2.04
N LEU A 172 4.78 -32.10 2.73
CA LEU A 172 3.40 -32.20 2.23
C LEU A 172 2.94 -30.79 1.87
N ASP A 173 2.96 -30.47 0.57
CA ASP A 173 2.67 -29.10 0.12
C ASP A 173 1.19 -28.90 -0.19
N ALA A 174 0.66 -27.75 0.22
CA ALA A 174 -0.69 -27.28 -0.06
C ALA A 174 -1.81 -28.21 0.50
N PHE A 175 -1.82 -28.45 1.82
CA PHE A 175 -2.86 -29.23 2.49
C PHE A 175 -4.27 -28.67 2.25
N ASP A 176 -4.40 -27.35 2.06
CA ASP A 176 -5.64 -26.69 1.69
C ASP A 176 -6.14 -27.03 0.27
N GLU A 177 -5.33 -27.70 -0.55
CA GLU A 177 -5.67 -28.16 -1.90
C GLU A 177 -6.01 -29.66 -1.96
N ASP A 178 -5.86 -30.38 -0.88
CA ASP A 178 -6.27 -31.78 -0.76
C ASP A 178 -7.80 -31.88 -0.70
N THR A 179 -8.40 -32.53 -1.69
CA THR A 179 -9.86 -32.70 -1.79
C THR A 179 -10.46 -33.48 -0.61
N LYS A 180 -9.68 -34.37 0.02
CA LYS A 180 -10.11 -35.08 1.23
C LYS A 180 -10.09 -34.14 2.44
N ALA A 181 -9.04 -33.28 2.53
CA ALA A 181 -8.92 -32.29 3.59
C ALA A 181 -10.01 -31.21 3.50
N VAL A 182 -10.43 -30.83 2.30
CA VAL A 182 -11.55 -29.91 2.11
C VAL A 182 -12.86 -30.45 2.69
N ARG A 183 -13.08 -31.77 2.61
CA ARG A 183 -14.26 -32.45 3.18
C ARG A 183 -14.17 -32.61 4.69
N ASP A 184 -13.06 -33.14 5.19
CA ASP A 184 -12.77 -33.32 6.62
C ASP A 184 -11.27 -33.18 6.89
N HIS A 185 -10.85 -31.96 7.23
CA HIS A 185 -9.44 -31.65 7.46
C HIS A 185 -8.86 -32.37 8.69
N ARG A 186 -9.67 -32.64 9.73
CA ARG A 186 -9.22 -33.32 10.94
C ARG A 186 -8.92 -34.78 10.67
N GLN A 187 -9.89 -35.48 10.07
CA GLN A 187 -9.72 -36.90 9.69
C GLN A 187 -8.56 -37.04 8.70
N ARG A 188 -8.49 -36.16 7.70
CA ARG A 188 -7.43 -36.20 6.69
C ARG A 188 -6.04 -35.99 7.26
N LEU A 189 -5.90 -35.06 8.19
CA LEU A 189 -4.61 -34.82 8.87
C LEU A 189 -4.16 -36.03 9.70
N LEU A 190 -5.08 -36.71 10.37
CA LEU A 190 -4.78 -37.95 11.09
C LEU A 190 -4.34 -39.10 10.15
N GLU A 191 -5.01 -39.27 9.02
CA GLU A 191 -4.65 -40.22 7.98
C GLU A 191 -3.23 -39.97 7.44
N LEU A 192 -2.91 -38.69 7.08
CA LEU A 192 -1.58 -38.31 6.63
C LEU A 192 -0.51 -38.55 7.72
N MET A 193 -0.78 -38.23 8.96
CA MET A 193 0.15 -38.49 10.07
C MET A 193 0.38 -40.00 10.29
N HIS A 194 -0.68 -40.80 10.12
CA HIS A 194 -0.54 -42.26 10.17
C HIS A 194 0.28 -42.80 8.99
N ALA A 195 0.04 -42.32 7.78
CA ALA A 195 0.79 -42.68 6.59
C ALA A 195 2.29 -42.27 6.74
N CYS A 196 2.52 -41.11 7.32
CA CYS A 196 3.86 -40.55 7.50
C CYS A 196 4.56 -40.99 8.82
N ARG A 197 4.00 -41.94 9.58
CA ARG A 197 4.53 -42.33 10.90
C ARG A 197 5.97 -42.82 10.90
N LYS A 198 6.46 -43.33 9.76
CA LYS A 198 7.84 -43.88 9.59
C LYS A 198 8.83 -42.82 9.16
N PHE A 199 8.39 -41.66 8.63
CA PHE A 199 9.29 -40.61 8.17
C PHE A 199 10.02 -39.96 9.34
N LYS A 200 11.26 -39.52 9.07
CA LYS A 200 12.11 -38.85 10.06
C LYS A 200 11.40 -37.59 10.61
N ARG A 201 10.86 -36.78 9.70
CA ARG A 201 10.11 -35.53 10.01
C ARG A 201 9.06 -35.26 8.96
N VAL A 202 8.05 -34.49 9.33
CA VAL A 202 6.94 -34.09 8.45
C VAL A 202 6.77 -32.57 8.50
N LEU A 203 6.87 -31.91 7.35
CA LEU A 203 6.51 -30.51 7.18
C LEU A 203 5.26 -30.42 6.32
N ILE A 204 4.24 -29.72 6.79
CA ILE A 204 3.01 -29.47 6.05
C ILE A 204 2.91 -27.99 5.75
N THR A 205 2.61 -27.61 4.51
CA THR A 205 2.21 -26.24 4.20
C THR A 205 0.70 -26.13 4.06
N CYS A 206 0.12 -25.05 4.57
CA CYS A 206 -1.31 -24.83 4.51
C CYS A 206 -1.65 -23.34 4.52
N ARG A 207 -2.85 -22.98 4.03
CA ARG A 207 -3.37 -21.62 4.24
C ARG A 207 -3.77 -21.42 5.70
N THR A 208 -3.48 -20.24 6.25
CA THR A 208 -3.80 -19.90 7.66
C THR A 208 -5.30 -20.05 7.94
N GLN A 209 -6.15 -19.62 7.02
CA GLN A 209 -7.61 -19.65 7.15
C GLN A 209 -8.23 -21.03 6.95
N PHE A 210 -7.49 -22.03 6.53
CA PHE A 210 -8.02 -23.36 6.23
C PHE A 210 -8.50 -24.11 7.50
N PHE A 211 -7.86 -23.91 8.63
CA PHE A 211 -8.27 -24.53 9.91
C PHE A 211 -9.42 -23.76 10.56
N PRO A 212 -10.57 -24.41 10.88
CA PRO A 212 -11.80 -23.70 11.23
C PRO A 212 -11.83 -23.02 12.60
N SER A 213 -10.98 -23.41 13.56
CA SER A 213 -10.99 -22.84 14.90
C SER A 213 -9.60 -22.51 15.43
N ALA A 214 -9.50 -21.42 16.19
CA ALA A 214 -8.29 -21.05 16.91
C ALA A 214 -7.92 -22.07 18.02
N GLU A 215 -8.87 -22.89 18.47
CA GLU A 215 -8.64 -23.95 19.45
C GLU A 215 -7.78 -25.08 18.88
N GLU A 216 -7.77 -25.28 17.56
CA GLU A 216 -6.93 -26.26 16.88
C GLU A 216 -5.49 -25.77 16.72
N ILE A 217 -5.28 -24.46 16.89
CA ILE A 217 -3.98 -23.79 16.78
C ILE A 217 -3.76 -22.93 18.02
N PRO A 218 -3.22 -23.50 19.14
CA PRO A 218 -3.00 -22.75 20.37
C PRO A 218 -2.17 -21.49 20.14
N ARG A 219 -2.62 -20.36 20.70
CA ARG A 219 -2.07 -19.02 20.42
C ARG A 219 -0.67 -18.78 20.98
N GLU A 220 -0.38 -19.37 22.15
CA GLU A 220 0.72 -18.89 23.00
C GLU A 220 2.02 -19.71 22.93
N THR A 221 2.00 -20.94 22.44
CA THR A 221 3.16 -21.85 22.54
C THR A 221 3.89 -22.11 21.23
N GLY A 222 3.40 -21.60 20.08
CA GLY A 222 3.94 -21.98 18.76
C GLY A 222 3.71 -23.45 18.40
N ILE A 223 2.92 -24.20 19.16
CA ILE A 223 2.62 -25.62 19.01
C ILE A 223 1.13 -25.81 18.71
N ALA A 224 0.81 -26.52 17.64
CA ALA A 224 -0.55 -26.96 17.31
C ALA A 224 -0.73 -28.42 17.73
N ARG A 225 -1.80 -28.72 18.43
CA ARG A 225 -2.14 -30.08 18.88
C ARG A 225 -3.33 -30.60 18.10
N VAL A 226 -3.17 -31.76 17.48
CA VAL A 226 -4.19 -32.39 16.63
C VAL A 226 -4.48 -33.80 17.10
N GLY A 227 -5.75 -34.13 17.29
CA GLY A 227 -6.23 -35.46 17.66
C GLY A 227 -7.66 -35.43 18.17
N PRO A 228 -8.33 -36.59 18.30
CA PRO A 228 -9.64 -36.65 18.92
C PRO A 228 -9.52 -36.22 20.40
N ARG A 229 -10.30 -35.22 20.80
CA ARG A 229 -10.42 -34.76 22.17
C ARG A 229 -11.64 -35.41 22.80
N LYS A 230 -11.45 -36.58 23.43
CA LYS A 230 -12.34 -36.98 24.51
C LYS A 230 -11.83 -36.32 25.79
N ALA A 231 -12.72 -35.90 26.67
CA ALA A 231 -12.33 -35.33 27.96
C ALA A 231 -11.34 -36.25 28.69
N GLY A 232 -10.09 -35.81 28.86
CA GLY A 232 -9.01 -36.56 29.51
C GLY A 232 -7.98 -37.22 28.59
N GLU A 233 -8.07 -37.14 27.24
CA GLU A 233 -7.05 -37.70 26.36
C GLU A 233 -6.08 -36.61 25.85
N GLU A 234 -4.76 -36.90 25.87
CA GLU A 234 -3.75 -36.03 25.27
C GLU A 234 -3.85 -36.00 23.74
N ALA A 235 -3.56 -34.87 23.13
CA ALA A 235 -3.54 -34.72 21.69
C ALA A 235 -2.48 -35.65 21.08
N LYS A 236 -2.85 -36.45 20.06
CA LYS A 236 -2.02 -37.51 19.48
C LYS A 236 -0.79 -36.98 18.71
N TYR A 237 -0.84 -35.77 18.19
CA TYR A 237 0.24 -35.17 17.42
C TYR A 237 0.44 -33.70 17.78
N GLU A 238 1.69 -33.30 17.94
CA GLU A 238 2.10 -31.93 18.17
C GLU A 238 2.84 -31.39 16.95
N PHE A 239 2.50 -30.19 16.51
CA PHE A 239 3.12 -29.48 15.40
C PHE A 239 3.74 -28.18 15.87
N TRP A 240 4.97 -27.95 15.51
CA TRP A 240 5.53 -26.60 15.52
C TRP A 240 4.81 -25.77 14.48
N LYS A 241 4.51 -24.52 14.81
CA LYS A 241 3.85 -23.56 13.94
C LYS A 241 4.81 -22.49 13.51
N LEU A 242 4.89 -22.25 12.21
CA LEU A 242 5.54 -21.09 11.64
C LEU A 242 4.62 -20.44 10.64
N TYR A 243 4.64 -19.11 10.62
CA TYR A 243 3.93 -18.30 9.64
C TYR A 243 4.93 -17.64 8.71
N LEU A 244 4.63 -17.62 7.41
CA LEU A 244 5.38 -16.79 6.47
C LEU A 244 5.04 -15.32 6.71
N SER A 245 6.08 -14.52 6.88
CA SER A 245 5.93 -13.07 6.98
C SER A 245 5.73 -12.45 5.60
N PRO A 246 4.99 -11.33 5.50
CA PRO A 246 5.02 -10.46 4.33
C PRO A 246 6.46 -10.06 3.97
N LEU A 247 6.71 -9.74 2.71
CA LEU A 247 8.03 -9.26 2.30
C LEU A 247 8.30 -7.89 2.92
N ASP A 248 9.49 -7.71 3.46
CA ASP A 248 9.99 -6.41 3.88
C ASP A 248 10.46 -5.56 2.68
N ASP A 249 10.76 -4.28 2.93
CA ASP A 249 11.19 -3.34 1.88
C ASP A 249 12.51 -3.78 1.20
N GLU A 250 13.42 -4.46 1.93
CA GLU A 250 14.66 -4.99 1.36
C GLU A 250 14.39 -6.17 0.44
N GLN A 251 13.47 -7.04 0.81
CA GLN A 251 13.04 -8.19 0.01
C GLN A 251 12.29 -7.75 -1.24
N VAL A 252 11.41 -6.75 -1.15
CA VAL A 252 10.76 -6.14 -2.31
C VAL A 252 11.79 -5.53 -3.25
N GLU A 253 12.74 -4.76 -2.74
CA GLU A 253 13.82 -4.20 -3.56
C GLU A 253 14.75 -5.28 -4.14
N ALA A 254 14.99 -6.39 -3.41
CA ALA A 254 15.75 -7.52 -3.92
C ALA A 254 15.05 -8.19 -5.10
N PHE A 255 13.72 -8.35 -5.04
CA PHE A 255 12.91 -8.83 -6.16
C PHE A 255 13.05 -7.91 -7.38
N LEU A 256 12.85 -6.60 -7.20
CA LEU A 256 12.96 -5.62 -8.27
C LEU A 256 14.35 -5.59 -8.91
N ARG A 257 15.40 -5.72 -8.10
CA ARG A 257 16.80 -5.84 -8.58
C ARG A 257 17.04 -7.11 -9.39
N GLN A 258 16.47 -8.22 -9.00
CA GLN A 258 16.60 -9.50 -9.74
C GLN A 258 15.84 -9.45 -11.07
N ARG A 259 14.65 -8.83 -11.08
CA ARG A 259 13.79 -8.77 -12.27
C ARG A 259 14.27 -7.73 -13.29
N TYR A 260 14.67 -6.54 -12.80
CA TYR A 260 15.06 -5.40 -13.64
C TYR A 260 16.53 -5.05 -13.48
N ARG A 261 17.39 -5.91 -14.02
CA ARG A 261 18.85 -5.69 -13.96
C ARG A 261 19.28 -4.59 -14.92
N TRP A 262 18.70 -4.58 -16.11
CA TRP A 262 18.97 -3.63 -17.17
C TRP A 262 17.79 -3.57 -18.15
N PRO A 263 17.35 -2.38 -18.66
CA PRO A 263 17.82 -1.04 -18.31
C PRO A 263 17.22 -0.53 -16.97
N PHE A 264 17.95 0.32 -16.28
CA PHE A 264 17.55 0.86 -14.95
C PHE A 264 16.22 1.62 -14.96
N GLY A 265 15.79 2.16 -16.11
CA GLY A 265 14.52 2.87 -16.25
C GLY A 265 13.31 2.04 -15.84
N LYS A 266 13.23 0.77 -16.27
CA LYS A 266 12.12 -0.14 -15.90
C LYS A 266 12.08 -0.41 -14.39
N ARG A 267 13.25 -0.51 -13.73
CA ARG A 267 13.29 -0.68 -12.26
C ARG A 267 12.78 0.56 -11.53
N LYS A 268 13.09 1.76 -12.00
CA LYS A 268 12.54 3.01 -11.45
C LYS A 268 11.02 3.03 -11.59
N GLN A 269 10.49 2.70 -12.77
CA GLN A 269 9.04 2.62 -13.00
C GLN A 269 8.37 1.58 -12.09
N ALA A 270 8.96 0.38 -11.95
CA ALA A 270 8.46 -0.65 -11.05
C ALA A 270 8.43 -0.17 -9.59
N ARG A 271 9.46 0.54 -9.15
CA ARG A 271 9.54 1.13 -7.81
C ARG A 271 8.43 2.16 -7.57
N GLU A 272 8.14 3.01 -8.56
CA GLU A 272 7.05 3.98 -8.46
C GLU A 272 5.66 3.30 -8.41
N LEU A 273 5.47 2.20 -9.13
CA LEU A 273 4.24 1.40 -9.01
C LEU A 273 4.11 0.76 -7.61
N VAL A 274 5.19 0.16 -7.10
CA VAL A 274 5.22 -0.45 -5.75
C VAL A 274 4.88 0.58 -4.67
N LYS A 275 5.39 1.80 -4.78
CA LYS A 275 5.06 2.89 -3.85
C LYS A 275 3.57 3.24 -3.82
N LYS A 276 2.85 3.08 -4.94
CA LYS A 276 1.40 3.31 -5.00
C LYS A 276 0.58 2.23 -4.26
N ILE A 277 1.16 1.04 -4.07
CA ILE A 277 0.48 -0.11 -3.45
C ILE A 277 1.33 -0.76 -2.34
N PRO A 278 1.83 0.01 -1.37
CA PRO A 278 2.81 -0.49 -0.40
C PRO A 278 2.33 -1.71 0.38
N LEU A 279 1.03 -1.81 0.62
CA LEU A 279 0.43 -2.89 1.40
C LEU A 279 0.16 -4.16 0.58
N LEU A 280 0.00 -4.05 -0.73
CA LEU A 280 -0.18 -5.20 -1.63
C LEU A 280 1.18 -5.73 -2.13
N SER A 281 2.17 -4.86 -2.32
CA SER A 281 3.50 -5.22 -2.82
C SER A 281 4.30 -6.13 -1.89
N VAL A 282 3.96 -6.18 -0.61
CA VAL A 282 4.57 -7.10 0.36
C VAL A 282 4.14 -8.57 0.17
N ARG A 283 3.15 -8.83 -0.69
CA ARG A 283 2.71 -10.17 -1.06
C ARG A 283 3.44 -10.63 -2.33
N PRO A 284 4.24 -11.71 -2.27
CA PRO A 284 5.04 -12.18 -3.41
C PRO A 284 4.25 -12.37 -4.70
N MET A 285 3.02 -12.89 -4.60
CA MET A 285 2.15 -13.10 -5.75
C MET A 285 1.80 -11.78 -6.45
N LEU A 286 1.38 -10.76 -5.69
CA LEU A 286 0.98 -9.47 -6.25
C LEU A 286 2.19 -8.71 -6.79
N LEU A 287 3.32 -8.79 -6.09
CA LEU A 287 4.59 -8.23 -6.56
C LEU A 287 5.04 -8.86 -7.90
N ALA A 288 4.77 -10.16 -8.09
CA ALA A 288 5.14 -10.87 -9.31
C ALA A 288 4.37 -10.39 -10.56
N TYR A 289 3.23 -9.72 -10.42
CA TYR A 289 2.47 -9.15 -11.55
C TYR A 289 2.96 -7.75 -11.99
N ILE A 290 3.75 -7.05 -11.17
CA ILE A 290 4.29 -5.73 -11.53
C ILE A 290 5.05 -5.74 -12.88
N PRO A 291 5.88 -6.75 -13.20
CA PRO A 291 6.50 -6.87 -14.51
C PRO A 291 5.52 -6.91 -15.68
N ASP A 292 4.49 -7.71 -15.57
CA ASP A 292 3.50 -7.89 -16.64
C ASP A 292 2.74 -6.59 -16.90
N LEU A 293 2.43 -5.84 -15.84
CA LEU A 293 1.83 -4.52 -15.93
C LEU A 293 2.71 -3.50 -16.68
N LEU A 294 4.02 -3.53 -16.41
CA LEU A 294 4.97 -2.65 -17.11
C LEU A 294 5.21 -3.07 -18.57
N GLU A 295 5.11 -4.36 -18.87
CA GLU A 295 5.32 -4.92 -20.22
C GLU A 295 4.09 -4.78 -21.11
N SER A 296 2.88 -4.78 -20.53
CA SER A 296 1.64 -4.58 -21.28
C SER A 296 1.49 -3.17 -21.86
N GLY A 297 2.34 -2.24 -21.49
CA GLY A 297 2.23 -0.83 -21.90
C GLY A 297 0.99 -0.12 -21.32
N ALA A 298 0.27 -0.76 -20.42
CA ALA A 298 -0.86 -0.15 -19.75
C ALA A 298 -0.39 1.11 -18.99
N LYS A 299 -0.94 2.24 -19.36
CA LYS A 299 -0.70 3.51 -18.65
C LYS A 299 -1.45 3.46 -17.31
N ILE A 300 -0.87 2.78 -16.32
CA ILE A 300 -1.41 2.79 -14.96
C ILE A 300 -1.03 4.13 -14.32
N ALA A 301 -1.92 5.09 -14.48
CA ALA A 301 -1.74 6.41 -13.91
C ALA A 301 -2.06 6.43 -12.41
N TYR A 302 -2.97 5.55 -11.95
CA TYR A 302 -3.62 5.65 -10.65
C TYR A 302 -3.58 4.35 -9.86
N ALA A 303 -3.61 4.47 -8.53
CA ALA A 303 -3.63 3.30 -7.63
C ALA A 303 -4.90 2.46 -7.82
N PHE A 304 -6.06 3.06 -8.05
CA PHE A 304 -7.31 2.35 -8.29
C PHE A 304 -7.21 1.32 -9.43
N GLN A 305 -6.65 1.73 -10.58
CA GLN A 305 -6.43 0.82 -11.72
C GLN A 305 -5.50 -0.34 -11.37
N LEU A 306 -4.49 -0.06 -10.56
CA LEU A 306 -3.55 -1.10 -10.12
C LEU A 306 -4.22 -2.11 -9.19
N TYR A 307 -5.07 -1.64 -8.25
CA TYR A 307 -5.89 -2.52 -7.41
C TYR A 307 -6.83 -3.38 -8.25
N GLU A 308 -7.48 -2.81 -9.26
CA GLU A 308 -8.37 -3.53 -10.16
C GLU A 308 -7.64 -4.70 -10.83
N VAL A 309 -6.51 -4.45 -11.48
CA VAL A 309 -5.74 -5.51 -12.14
C VAL A 309 -5.23 -6.56 -11.15
N LEU A 310 -4.76 -6.15 -9.98
CA LEU A 310 -4.23 -7.10 -8.98
C LEU A 310 -5.34 -7.97 -8.36
N VAL A 311 -6.51 -7.41 -8.09
CA VAL A 311 -7.67 -8.17 -7.61
C VAL A 311 -8.15 -9.15 -8.68
N GLU A 312 -8.24 -8.73 -9.95
CA GLU A 312 -8.58 -9.62 -11.06
C GLU A 312 -7.61 -10.80 -11.15
N LYS A 313 -6.31 -10.53 -11.09
CA LYS A 313 -5.30 -11.59 -11.13
C LYS A 313 -5.37 -12.53 -9.93
N TRP A 314 -5.78 -12.03 -8.77
CA TRP A 314 -6.04 -12.89 -7.62
C TRP A 314 -7.24 -13.81 -7.86
N LEU A 315 -8.35 -13.27 -8.37
CA LEU A 315 -9.55 -14.04 -8.68
C LEU A 315 -9.31 -15.08 -9.80
N GLU A 316 -8.60 -14.70 -10.86
CA GLU A 316 -8.21 -15.61 -11.95
C GLU A 316 -7.41 -16.81 -11.46
N ARG A 317 -6.54 -16.63 -10.47
CA ARG A 317 -5.75 -17.72 -9.89
C ARG A 317 -6.61 -18.81 -9.26
N GLU A 318 -7.74 -18.46 -8.70
CA GLU A 318 -8.64 -19.41 -8.05
C GLU A 318 -9.62 -20.08 -9.06
N SER A 319 -9.49 -19.77 -10.37
CA SER A 319 -10.41 -20.23 -11.43
C SER A 319 -10.52 -21.76 -11.57
N ALA A 320 -9.51 -22.50 -11.14
CA ALA A 320 -9.59 -23.97 -11.11
C ALA A 320 -10.61 -24.50 -10.08
N TRP A 321 -11.01 -23.69 -9.10
CA TRP A 321 -11.84 -24.09 -7.97
C TRP A 321 -13.16 -23.35 -7.88
N VAL A 322 -13.23 -22.15 -8.43
CA VAL A 322 -14.37 -21.24 -8.35
C VAL A 322 -14.42 -20.34 -9.58
N LYS A 323 -15.62 -20.02 -10.04
CA LYS A 323 -15.77 -19.07 -11.15
C LYS A 323 -15.36 -17.67 -10.68
N PRO A 324 -14.42 -16.99 -11.36
CA PRO A 324 -13.95 -15.67 -10.96
C PRO A 324 -15.06 -14.62 -10.85
N GLU A 325 -16.06 -14.70 -11.73
CA GLU A 325 -17.20 -13.78 -11.76
C GLU A 325 -18.05 -13.90 -10.50
N ASP A 326 -18.37 -15.14 -10.07
CA ASP A 326 -19.16 -15.40 -8.88
C ASP A 326 -18.40 -14.93 -7.64
N LEU A 327 -17.11 -15.23 -7.57
CA LEU A 327 -16.25 -14.82 -6.47
C LEU A 327 -16.07 -13.30 -6.41
N ARG A 328 -16.00 -12.64 -7.56
CA ARG A 328 -15.95 -11.17 -7.66
C ARG A 328 -17.23 -10.56 -7.14
N GLN A 329 -18.37 -10.99 -7.67
CA GLN A 329 -19.67 -10.49 -7.28
C GLN A 329 -19.91 -10.64 -5.78
N PHE A 330 -19.55 -11.79 -5.22
CA PHE A 330 -19.63 -12.02 -3.78
C PHE A 330 -18.72 -11.07 -3.01
N SER A 331 -17.45 -10.95 -3.41
CA SER A 331 -16.48 -10.10 -2.73
C SER A 331 -16.87 -8.62 -2.74
N GLU A 332 -17.39 -8.12 -3.85
CA GLU A 332 -17.87 -6.75 -3.98
C GLU A 332 -19.07 -6.48 -3.04
N ARG A 333 -20.08 -7.37 -3.04
CA ARG A 333 -21.23 -7.23 -2.15
C ARG A 333 -20.86 -7.36 -0.68
N LEU A 334 -19.99 -8.31 -0.36
CA LEU A 334 -19.50 -8.49 1.01
C LEU A 334 -18.70 -7.28 1.50
N ALA A 335 -17.90 -6.66 0.65
CA ALA A 335 -17.16 -5.46 0.99
C ALA A 335 -18.10 -4.32 1.43
N VAL A 336 -19.17 -4.11 0.68
CA VAL A 336 -20.19 -3.12 1.01
C VAL A 336 -20.92 -3.50 2.31
N ASP A 337 -21.37 -4.74 2.46
CA ASP A 337 -22.07 -5.21 3.68
C ASP A 337 -21.20 -5.07 4.94
N LEU A 338 -19.96 -5.50 4.89
CA LEU A 338 -19.05 -5.39 6.04
C LEU A 338 -18.76 -3.94 6.41
N TYR A 339 -18.56 -3.09 5.42
CA TYR A 339 -18.23 -1.71 5.67
C TYR A 339 -19.44 -0.90 6.13
N ALA A 340 -20.59 -1.06 5.50
CA ALA A 340 -21.82 -0.34 5.86
C ALA A 340 -22.34 -0.74 7.26
N HIS A 341 -22.17 -2.01 7.64
CA HIS A 341 -22.67 -2.53 8.91
C HIS A 341 -21.58 -2.69 10.00
N ARG A 342 -20.40 -2.08 9.81
CA ARG A 342 -19.25 -2.21 10.73
C ARG A 342 -19.57 -1.87 12.19
N GLU A 343 -20.40 -0.84 12.41
CA GLU A 343 -20.81 -0.44 13.76
C GLU A 343 -21.70 -1.50 14.42
N ARG A 344 -22.69 -2.01 13.68
CA ARG A 344 -23.59 -3.08 14.18
C ARG A 344 -22.83 -4.38 14.44
N ARG A 345 -21.82 -4.69 13.62
CA ARG A 345 -20.98 -5.87 13.77
C ARG A 345 -19.86 -5.70 14.81
N GLY A 346 -19.63 -4.49 15.29
CA GLY A 346 -18.50 -4.12 16.15
C GLY A 346 -17.14 -4.11 15.44
N ALA A 347 -17.07 -4.57 14.20
CA ALA A 347 -15.87 -4.56 13.34
C ALA A 347 -16.22 -4.88 11.88
N GLU A 348 -15.26 -4.69 10.96
CA GLU A 348 -15.34 -5.07 9.54
C GLU A 348 -15.08 -6.58 9.37
N ARG A 349 -15.90 -7.41 10.04
CA ARG A 349 -15.73 -8.88 10.16
C ARG A 349 -17.06 -9.60 10.07
N ILE A 350 -17.00 -10.88 9.67
CA ILE A 350 -18.17 -11.73 9.53
C ILE A 350 -17.89 -13.12 10.11
N PRO A 351 -18.80 -13.67 10.93
CA PRO A 351 -18.72 -15.07 11.38
C PRO A 351 -18.78 -16.04 10.20
N ARG A 352 -18.05 -17.14 10.31
CA ARG A 352 -18.04 -18.21 9.28
C ARG A 352 -19.45 -18.66 8.87
N ALA A 353 -20.31 -18.87 9.86
CA ALA A 353 -21.67 -19.38 9.65
C ALA A 353 -22.56 -18.46 8.81
N GLU A 354 -22.26 -17.15 8.76
CA GLU A 354 -23.03 -16.18 7.98
C GLU A 354 -22.62 -16.13 6.49
N LEU A 355 -21.38 -16.54 6.14
CA LEU A 355 -20.87 -16.41 4.77
C LEU A 355 -21.70 -17.17 3.73
N ALA A 356 -22.03 -18.44 4.00
CA ALA A 356 -22.83 -19.24 3.12
C ALA A 356 -24.28 -18.75 3.04
N GLY A 357 -24.81 -18.21 4.13
CA GLY A 357 -26.12 -17.56 4.18
C GLY A 357 -26.18 -16.35 3.22
N LEU A 358 -25.22 -15.45 3.30
CA LEU A 358 -25.15 -14.28 2.41
C LEU A 358 -25.01 -14.67 0.92
N ALA A 359 -24.20 -15.68 0.62
CA ALA A 359 -24.08 -16.15 -0.77
C ALA A 359 -25.42 -16.64 -1.32
N LYS A 360 -26.17 -17.40 -0.50
CA LYS A 360 -27.51 -17.89 -0.84
C LYS A 360 -28.51 -16.73 -0.99
N ASP A 361 -28.52 -15.79 -0.05
CA ASP A 361 -29.42 -14.63 -0.07
C ASP A 361 -29.18 -13.74 -1.30
N TRP A 362 -27.94 -13.68 -1.75
CA TRP A 362 -27.56 -12.94 -2.95
C TRP A 362 -27.67 -13.76 -4.24
N ASN A 363 -28.11 -15.01 -4.15
CA ASN A 363 -28.23 -15.93 -5.27
C ASN A 363 -26.92 -16.14 -6.03
N ILE A 364 -25.80 -16.26 -5.29
CA ILE A 364 -24.48 -16.53 -5.83
C ILE A 364 -24.11 -17.99 -5.53
N PRO A 365 -23.80 -18.81 -6.56
CA PRO A 365 -23.59 -20.25 -6.39
C PRO A 365 -22.18 -20.56 -5.84
N LEU A 366 -21.93 -20.20 -4.59
CA LEU A 366 -20.67 -20.44 -3.88
C LEU A 366 -20.89 -21.24 -2.61
N ASP A 367 -20.10 -22.30 -2.45
CA ASP A 367 -20.08 -23.11 -1.25
C ASP A 367 -19.24 -22.49 -0.14
N GLU A 368 -19.51 -22.85 1.11
CA GLU A 368 -18.78 -22.33 2.29
C GLU A 368 -17.27 -22.53 2.18
N TRP A 369 -16.80 -23.68 1.69
CA TRP A 369 -15.38 -23.96 1.55
C TRP A 369 -14.69 -23.06 0.50
N GLN A 370 -15.42 -22.67 -0.55
CA GLN A 370 -14.94 -21.72 -1.55
C GLN A 370 -14.80 -20.33 -0.93
N LEU A 371 -15.80 -19.91 -0.19
CA LEU A 371 -15.81 -18.60 0.50
C LEU A 371 -14.73 -18.50 1.56
N THR A 372 -14.53 -19.55 2.35
CA THR A 372 -13.56 -19.57 3.45
C THR A 372 -12.13 -19.83 2.99
N GLY A 373 -11.93 -20.58 1.91
CA GLY A 373 -10.62 -21.04 1.48
C GLY A 373 -10.09 -20.39 0.19
N ARG A 374 -10.96 -19.84 -0.67
CA ARG A 374 -10.58 -19.37 -2.02
C ARG A 374 -10.88 -17.90 -2.28
N SER A 375 -11.56 -17.22 -1.34
CA SER A 375 -11.91 -15.80 -1.49
C SER A 375 -10.77 -14.84 -1.14
N LEU A 376 -11.05 -13.55 -1.25
CA LEU A 376 -10.16 -12.47 -0.81
C LEU A 376 -10.14 -12.28 0.72
N LEU A 377 -10.65 -13.26 1.48
CA LEU A 377 -10.80 -13.18 2.91
C LEU A 377 -9.67 -13.91 3.65
N ASN A 378 -9.36 -13.42 4.84
CA ASN A 378 -8.53 -14.08 5.84
C ASN A 378 -9.35 -14.29 7.11
N ARG A 379 -9.04 -15.36 7.84
CA ARG A 379 -9.63 -15.64 9.13
C ARG A 379 -8.83 -14.95 10.23
N ASP A 380 -9.52 -14.33 11.16
CA ASP A 380 -8.91 -13.79 12.38
C ASP A 380 -8.79 -14.85 13.50
N ALA A 381 -8.26 -14.43 14.63
CA ALA A 381 -8.02 -15.28 15.78
C ALA A 381 -9.32 -15.76 16.46
N GLU A 382 -10.41 -15.00 16.33
CA GLU A 382 -11.74 -15.32 16.84
C GLU A 382 -12.52 -16.27 15.93
N GLY A 383 -11.99 -16.60 14.75
CA GLY A 383 -12.63 -17.46 13.75
C GLY A 383 -13.54 -16.70 12.78
N ASN A 384 -13.59 -15.37 12.86
CA ASN A 384 -14.31 -14.53 11.91
C ASN A 384 -13.48 -14.29 10.65
N TYR A 385 -14.14 -13.88 9.59
CA TYR A 385 -13.52 -13.58 8.32
C TYR A 385 -13.51 -12.08 8.06
N LYS A 386 -12.39 -11.58 7.57
CA LYS A 386 -12.18 -10.20 7.13
C LYS A 386 -11.44 -10.20 5.79
N PHE A 387 -11.51 -9.13 5.03
CA PHE A 387 -10.68 -9.03 3.82
C PHE A 387 -9.20 -9.18 4.16
N ALA A 388 -8.46 -9.83 3.27
CA ALA A 388 -7.01 -10.07 3.42
C ALA A 388 -6.22 -8.77 3.66
N HIS A 389 -6.76 -7.66 3.20
CA HIS A 389 -6.33 -6.32 3.55
C HIS A 389 -7.53 -5.34 3.46
N ARG A 390 -7.59 -4.39 4.39
CA ARG A 390 -8.67 -3.39 4.44
C ARG A 390 -8.76 -2.59 3.14
N SER A 391 -7.63 -2.23 2.53
CA SER A 391 -7.62 -1.47 1.28
C SER A 391 -8.23 -2.22 0.08
N ILE A 392 -8.26 -3.57 0.09
CA ILE A 392 -8.97 -4.36 -0.92
C ILE A 392 -10.48 -4.19 -0.74
N MET A 393 -10.98 -4.26 0.50
CA MET A 393 -12.38 -3.98 0.81
C MET A 393 -12.77 -2.57 0.39
N GLU A 394 -11.98 -1.59 0.76
CA GLU A 394 -12.19 -0.18 0.42
C GLU A 394 -12.22 0.06 -1.09
N PHE A 395 -11.32 -0.60 -1.85
CA PHE A 395 -11.33 -0.60 -3.31
C PHE A 395 -12.63 -1.18 -3.87
N LEU A 396 -13.09 -2.33 -3.36
CA LEU A 396 -14.32 -3.00 -3.83
C LEU A 396 -15.57 -2.17 -3.49
N VAL A 397 -15.61 -1.51 -2.33
CA VAL A 397 -16.70 -0.57 -2.00
C VAL A 397 -16.73 0.59 -2.99
N VAL A 398 -15.59 1.19 -3.30
CA VAL A 398 -15.53 2.31 -4.27
C VAL A 398 -15.93 1.84 -5.66
N LYS A 399 -15.56 0.63 -6.08
CA LYS A 399 -15.99 0.04 -7.35
C LYS A 399 -17.51 -0.03 -7.44
N ARG A 400 -18.18 -0.56 -6.42
CA ARG A 400 -19.66 -0.62 -6.35
C ARG A 400 -20.29 0.76 -6.27
N LEU A 401 -19.66 1.69 -5.55
CA LEU A 401 -20.10 3.08 -5.45
C LEU A 401 -20.11 3.77 -6.83
N VAL A 402 -19.05 3.58 -7.62
CA VAL A 402 -18.93 4.14 -8.98
C VAL A 402 -19.94 3.52 -9.94
N ASP A 403 -20.29 2.24 -9.75
CA ASP A 403 -21.36 1.55 -10.48
C ASP A 403 -22.77 1.98 -10.02
N ALA A 404 -22.85 2.93 -9.08
CA ALA A 404 -24.08 3.45 -8.51
C ALA A 404 -24.96 2.38 -7.85
N ASP A 405 -24.35 1.46 -7.10
CA ASP A 405 -25.06 0.50 -6.28
C ASP A 405 -25.81 1.19 -5.15
N PRO A 406 -27.15 1.02 -5.04
CA PRO A 406 -27.93 1.62 -3.95
C PRO A 406 -27.48 1.18 -2.54
N ALA A 407 -26.84 0.00 -2.40
CA ALA A 407 -26.29 -0.46 -1.12
C ALA A 407 -25.16 0.43 -0.59
N CYS A 408 -24.60 1.29 -1.44
CA CYS A 408 -23.58 2.27 -1.06
C CYS A 408 -24.15 3.62 -0.62
N ASP A 409 -25.48 3.81 -0.65
CA ASP A 409 -26.09 5.08 -0.27
C ASP A 409 -25.86 5.37 1.22
N GLY A 410 -25.40 6.59 1.51
CA GLY A 410 -25.16 7.03 2.89
C GLY A 410 -23.88 6.46 3.56
N ILE A 411 -23.04 5.71 2.84
CA ILE A 411 -21.79 5.22 3.39
C ILE A 411 -20.79 6.36 3.59
N GLU A 412 -20.30 6.54 4.82
CA GLU A 412 -19.20 7.44 5.11
C GLU A 412 -17.88 6.87 4.57
N LEU A 413 -17.24 7.59 3.65
CA LEU A 413 -16.01 7.13 3.00
C LEU A 413 -14.79 7.30 3.90
N SER A 414 -13.94 6.28 3.97
CA SER A 414 -12.60 6.38 4.55
C SER A 414 -11.69 7.27 3.69
N ASP A 415 -10.55 7.68 4.26
CA ASP A 415 -9.58 8.50 3.51
C ASP A 415 -9.01 7.76 2.29
N GLN A 416 -8.80 6.46 2.40
CA GLN A 416 -8.37 5.63 1.27
C GLN A 416 -9.46 5.54 0.19
N MET A 417 -10.72 5.37 0.57
CA MET A 417 -11.85 5.38 -0.38
C MET A 417 -11.96 6.73 -1.09
N LYS A 418 -11.82 7.84 -0.35
CA LYS A 418 -11.81 9.18 -0.94
C LYS A 418 -10.67 9.34 -1.95
N ALA A 419 -9.48 8.78 -1.67
CA ALA A 419 -8.37 8.78 -2.62
C ALA A 419 -8.75 8.01 -3.89
N PHE A 420 -9.31 6.80 -3.79
CA PHE A 420 -9.76 6.02 -4.94
C PHE A 420 -10.85 6.73 -5.75
N VAL A 421 -11.81 7.35 -5.08
CA VAL A 421 -12.90 8.11 -5.74
C VAL A 421 -12.34 9.28 -6.56
N ARG A 422 -11.35 10.01 -6.03
CA ARG A 422 -10.67 11.10 -6.76
C ARG A 422 -9.98 10.62 -8.03
N GLU A 423 -9.43 9.42 -8.00
CA GLU A 423 -8.73 8.84 -9.15
C GLU A 423 -9.71 8.37 -10.22
N VAL A 424 -10.84 7.78 -9.81
CA VAL A 424 -11.75 7.09 -10.74
C VAL A 424 -12.83 7.98 -11.34
N ILE A 425 -13.33 8.98 -10.61
CA ILE A 425 -14.42 9.86 -11.09
C ILE A 425 -14.05 10.62 -12.36
N PRO A 426 -12.87 11.27 -12.50
CA PRO A 426 -12.51 11.97 -13.73
C PRO A 426 -12.48 11.06 -14.95
N GLN A 427 -12.03 9.81 -14.80
CA GLN A 427 -11.96 8.82 -15.87
C GLN A 427 -13.36 8.38 -16.28
N HIS A 428 -14.21 8.06 -15.31
CA HIS A 428 -15.58 7.65 -15.57
C HIS A 428 -16.41 8.76 -16.24
N LEU A 429 -16.13 10.02 -15.89
CA LEU A 429 -16.72 11.19 -16.56
C LEU A 429 -16.19 11.38 -18.00
N ALA A 430 -14.92 11.11 -18.24
CA ALA A 430 -14.33 11.18 -19.57
C ALA A 430 -14.86 10.09 -20.49
N GLU A 431 -15.01 8.87 -20.00
CA GLU A 431 -15.58 7.74 -20.73
C GLU A 431 -17.07 7.94 -21.05
N LYS A 432 -17.84 8.51 -20.09
CA LYS A 432 -19.27 8.80 -20.31
C LYS A 432 -19.56 10.00 -21.19
N LYS A 433 -18.62 10.89 -21.43
CA LYS A 433 -18.76 11.95 -22.47
C LYS A 433 -18.92 11.37 -23.87
N SER A 434 -18.52 10.14 -24.11
CA SER A 434 -18.72 9.43 -25.37
C SER A 434 -20.07 8.69 -25.47
N VAL A 435 -20.85 8.60 -24.39
CA VAL A 435 -22.14 7.90 -24.32
C VAL A 435 -23.18 8.85 -23.74
N SER A 436 -24.24 9.16 -24.49
CA SER A 436 -25.28 10.14 -24.19
C SER A 436 -26.26 9.72 -23.07
N GLN A 437 -25.77 9.18 -21.95
CA GLN A 437 -26.61 8.91 -20.78
C GLN A 437 -26.34 9.93 -19.66
N PRO A 438 -27.40 10.54 -19.08
CA PRO A 438 -27.24 11.47 -17.96
C PRO A 438 -26.66 10.73 -16.75
N MET A 439 -25.66 11.33 -16.13
CA MET A 439 -25.08 10.88 -14.86
C MET A 439 -26.18 10.84 -13.79
N LYS A 440 -26.30 9.73 -13.05
CA LYS A 440 -27.31 9.61 -12.01
C LYS A 440 -27.14 10.75 -11.00
N PRO A 441 -28.25 11.35 -10.51
CA PRO A 441 -28.21 12.49 -9.57
C PRO A 441 -27.33 12.25 -8.35
N PHE A 442 -27.26 11.00 -7.88
CA PHE A 442 -26.43 10.59 -6.75
C PHE A 442 -24.92 10.76 -6.99
N ILE A 443 -24.40 10.41 -8.16
CA ILE A 443 -22.96 10.59 -8.47
C ILE A 443 -22.66 12.08 -8.59
N TRP A 444 -23.60 12.88 -9.11
CA TRP A 444 -23.47 14.31 -9.21
C TRP A 444 -23.50 14.98 -7.82
N GLU A 445 -24.41 14.55 -6.95
CA GLU A 445 -24.49 15.01 -5.57
C GLU A 445 -23.22 14.59 -4.77
N MET A 446 -22.73 13.36 -5.01
CA MET A 446 -21.49 12.88 -4.42
C MET A 446 -20.26 13.66 -4.92
N VAL A 447 -20.20 14.04 -6.19
CA VAL A 447 -19.15 14.91 -6.74
C VAL A 447 -19.24 16.30 -6.10
N LYS A 448 -20.43 16.86 -5.95
CA LYS A 448 -20.66 18.13 -5.25
C LYS A 448 -20.26 18.03 -3.77
N ASN A 449 -20.75 17.01 -3.06
CA ASN A 449 -20.43 16.77 -1.66
C ASN A 449 -18.95 16.43 -1.45
N PHE A 450 -18.30 15.84 -2.44
CA PHE A 450 -16.88 15.51 -2.41
C PHE A 450 -15.99 16.75 -2.60
N VAL A 451 -16.42 17.70 -3.42
CA VAL A 451 -15.78 19.01 -3.55
C VAL A 451 -15.98 19.85 -2.28
N THR A 452 -17.06 19.60 -1.50
CA THR A 452 -17.42 20.34 -0.29
C THR A 452 -17.02 19.66 1.04
N LEU A 453 -16.39 18.47 1.03
CA LEU A 453 -16.09 17.71 2.26
C LEU A 453 -14.93 18.33 3.07
N LYS A 454 -15.30 18.85 4.24
CA LYS A 454 -14.46 19.49 5.27
C LYS A 454 -13.74 18.47 6.15
N ARG A 455 -12.70 17.75 5.69
CA ARG A 455 -11.76 17.04 6.59
C ARG A 455 -10.40 16.75 5.94
N PRO A 456 -9.29 16.83 6.69
CA PRO A 456 -7.93 16.66 6.17
C PRO A 456 -7.64 15.19 5.83
N ILE A 457 -6.90 14.98 4.72
CA ILE A 457 -6.46 13.66 4.25
C ILE A 457 -4.95 13.68 4.12
N PRO A 458 -4.22 12.69 4.67
CA PRO A 458 -2.80 12.54 4.40
C PRO A 458 -2.60 12.03 2.97
N PHE A 459 -2.01 12.86 2.11
CA PHE A 459 -1.69 12.53 0.73
C PHE A 459 -0.29 13.01 0.37
N ASP A 460 0.49 12.13 -0.26
CA ASP A 460 1.75 12.52 -0.89
C ASP A 460 1.45 13.13 -2.26
N ALA A 461 1.47 14.45 -2.32
CA ALA A 461 1.03 15.27 -3.46
C ALA A 461 1.97 15.20 -4.68
N THR A 462 2.93 14.28 -4.72
CA THR A 462 3.94 14.23 -5.79
C THR A 462 3.48 13.57 -7.10
N THR A 463 2.22 13.09 -7.20
CA THR A 463 1.81 12.27 -8.36
C THR A 463 0.48 12.63 -9.03
N CYS A 464 -0.24 13.68 -8.61
CA CYS A 464 -1.48 14.10 -9.28
C CYS A 464 -1.32 15.51 -9.84
N ASP A 465 -1.48 15.67 -11.15
CA ASP A 465 -1.58 17.00 -11.75
C ASP A 465 -2.99 17.56 -11.49
N LEU A 466 -3.13 18.23 -10.35
CA LEU A 466 -4.36 18.90 -9.94
C LEU A 466 -4.54 20.27 -10.59
N SER A 467 -3.62 20.69 -11.46
CA SER A 467 -3.58 22.06 -12.01
C SER A 467 -4.81 22.43 -12.82
N GLU A 468 -5.52 21.47 -13.41
CA GLU A 468 -6.75 21.73 -14.16
C GLU A 468 -8.00 21.97 -13.26
N PHE A 469 -7.93 21.56 -12.00
CA PHE A 469 -9.03 21.67 -11.03
C PHE A 469 -8.77 22.71 -9.93
N GLN A 470 -7.58 23.27 -9.89
CA GLN A 470 -7.22 24.29 -8.91
C GLN A 470 -7.80 25.64 -9.29
N LEU A 471 -8.40 26.31 -8.33
CA LEU A 471 -8.78 27.71 -8.47
C LEU A 471 -7.50 28.53 -8.68
N ARG A 472 -7.31 29.09 -9.87
CA ARG A 472 -6.12 29.88 -10.19
C ARG A 472 -6.24 31.24 -9.53
N LEU A 473 -5.55 31.39 -8.43
CA LEU A 473 -5.45 32.65 -7.70
C LEU A 473 -4.21 33.42 -8.15
N ARG A 474 -4.31 34.73 -8.13
CA ARG A 474 -3.20 35.62 -8.42
C ARG A 474 -2.17 35.56 -7.30
N SER A 475 -0.94 35.19 -7.60
CA SER A 475 0.18 35.09 -6.66
C SER A 475 1.09 36.34 -6.63
N LYS A 476 0.95 37.25 -7.62
CA LYS A 476 1.76 38.48 -7.70
C LYS A 476 1.03 39.63 -7.05
N PRO A 477 1.64 40.35 -6.10
CA PRO A 477 1.03 41.50 -5.42
C PRO A 477 0.83 42.68 -6.36
N ILE A 478 -0.19 43.49 -6.05
CA ILE A 478 -0.51 44.77 -6.72
C ILE A 478 -0.28 45.91 -5.77
N SER A 479 0.45 46.95 -6.20
CA SER A 479 0.80 48.11 -5.38
C SER A 479 -0.23 49.25 -5.39
N ASN A 480 -1.26 49.17 -6.22
CA ASN A 480 -2.33 50.17 -6.32
C ASN A 480 -3.70 49.52 -6.61
N LEU A 481 -4.08 48.57 -5.78
CA LEU A 481 -5.31 47.80 -5.92
C LEU A 481 -6.47 48.63 -5.30
N LYS A 482 -7.38 49.15 -6.09
CA LYS A 482 -8.52 49.99 -5.62
C LYS A 482 -9.70 49.12 -5.22
N GLU A 483 -10.58 49.67 -4.38
CA GLU A 483 -11.78 48.98 -3.88
C GLU A 483 -12.67 48.43 -5.00
N LYS A 484 -12.85 49.20 -6.10
CA LYS A 484 -13.60 48.73 -7.28
C LYS A 484 -12.97 47.46 -7.93
N ASP A 485 -11.65 47.39 -7.90
CA ASP A 485 -10.92 46.26 -8.48
C ASP A 485 -11.04 45.03 -7.53
N VAL A 486 -11.06 45.28 -6.23
CA VAL A 486 -11.35 44.27 -5.19
C VAL A 486 -12.76 43.73 -5.35
N GLN A 487 -13.78 44.59 -5.49
CA GLN A 487 -15.15 44.18 -5.71
C GLN A 487 -15.32 43.35 -6.98
N ALA A 488 -14.65 43.77 -8.07
CA ALA A 488 -14.63 42.99 -9.32
C ALA A 488 -13.97 41.62 -9.16
N MET A 489 -12.88 41.52 -8.41
CA MET A 489 -12.21 40.28 -8.09
C MET A 489 -13.08 39.34 -7.25
N LEU A 490 -13.69 39.87 -6.16
CA LEU A 490 -14.60 39.10 -5.30
C LEU A 490 -15.80 38.54 -6.07
N THR A 491 -16.40 39.36 -6.94
CA THR A 491 -17.50 38.92 -7.80
C THR A 491 -17.10 37.90 -8.80
N LYS A 492 -15.93 38.08 -9.43
CA LYS A 492 -15.38 37.13 -10.45
C LYS A 492 -15.06 35.76 -9.86
N GLN A 493 -14.49 35.75 -8.65
CA GLN A 493 -14.09 34.53 -7.95
C GLN A 493 -15.20 33.93 -7.09
N ASP A 494 -16.34 34.64 -7.01
CA ASP A 494 -17.49 34.31 -6.15
C ASP A 494 -17.14 34.24 -4.64
N PHE A 495 -16.18 35.05 -4.18
CA PHE A 495 -15.74 35.10 -2.80
C PHE A 495 -16.66 35.91 -1.94
N PHE A 496 -16.99 35.38 -0.76
CA PHE A 496 -17.78 36.08 0.23
C PHE A 496 -17.01 37.27 0.82
N ASP A 497 -17.69 38.43 0.87
CA ASP A 497 -17.31 39.61 1.66
C ASP A 497 -18.59 40.30 2.13
N ILE A 498 -18.70 40.60 3.42
CA ILE A 498 -19.92 41.08 4.03
C ILE A 498 -20.41 42.44 3.48
N ALA A 499 -19.48 43.26 2.98
CA ALA A 499 -19.74 44.60 2.44
C ALA A 499 -19.74 44.64 0.91
N LEU A 500 -18.72 43.99 0.28
CA LEU A 500 -18.45 44.14 -1.14
C LEU A 500 -19.05 43.03 -1.99
N ASN A 501 -19.24 41.81 -1.44
CA ASN A 501 -19.86 40.68 -2.13
C ASN A 501 -20.61 39.73 -1.17
N LYS A 502 -21.72 40.22 -0.60
CA LYS A 502 -22.50 39.44 0.36
C LYS A 502 -23.15 38.17 -0.21
N ALA A 503 -23.33 38.14 -1.53
CA ALA A 503 -23.86 36.97 -2.25
C ALA A 503 -22.81 35.91 -2.60
N GLY A 504 -21.54 36.19 -2.33
CA GLY A 504 -20.45 35.27 -2.58
C GLY A 504 -20.59 33.98 -1.77
N ASN A 505 -20.05 32.93 -2.34
CA ASN A 505 -20.17 31.59 -1.81
C ASN A 505 -18.87 31.13 -1.11
N GLU A 506 -18.98 30.00 -0.44
CA GLU A 506 -17.88 29.23 0.08
C GLU A 506 -17.11 28.58 -1.08
N ILE A 507 -15.78 28.69 -1.06
CA ILE A 507 -14.93 27.87 -1.90
C ILE A 507 -14.90 26.48 -1.27
N GLY A 508 -15.14 25.45 -2.04
CA GLY A 508 -14.99 24.08 -1.58
C GLY A 508 -13.52 23.72 -1.31
N HIS A 509 -12.98 24.22 -0.20
CA HIS A 509 -11.62 23.93 0.21
C HIS A 509 -11.41 22.47 0.58
N LEU A 510 -10.24 21.94 0.25
CA LEU A 510 -9.80 20.64 0.66
C LEU A 510 -8.51 20.80 1.49
N TYR A 511 -8.70 20.95 2.80
CA TYR A 511 -7.60 21.17 3.72
C TYR A 511 -6.97 19.88 4.26
N GLU A 512 -5.64 19.84 4.32
CA GLU A 512 -4.86 18.86 5.05
C GLU A 512 -3.98 19.55 6.09
N LEU A 513 -4.17 19.22 7.37
CA LEU A 513 -3.28 19.66 8.45
C LEU A 513 -2.07 18.72 8.54
N ARG A 514 -0.86 19.25 8.33
CA ARG A 514 0.40 18.51 8.52
C ARG A 514 1.18 19.08 9.69
N GLN A 515 1.62 18.19 10.58
CA GLN A 515 2.62 18.49 11.60
C GLN A 515 3.97 17.97 11.11
N LEU A 516 4.86 18.90 10.81
CA LEU A 516 6.22 18.59 10.37
C LEU A 516 7.18 18.73 11.55
N THR A 517 8.08 17.75 11.70
CA THR A 517 9.11 17.80 12.74
C THR A 517 10.36 18.44 12.15
N ALA A 518 10.68 19.65 12.60
CA ALA A 518 11.94 20.32 12.24
C ALA A 518 12.98 20.07 13.32
N ILE A 519 14.14 19.55 12.93
CA ILE A 519 15.30 19.42 13.82
C ILE A 519 16.13 20.69 13.67
N ARG A 520 16.14 21.53 14.70
CA ARG A 520 16.96 22.75 14.73
C ARG A 520 18.12 22.58 15.68
N PHE A 521 19.34 22.90 15.21
CA PHE A 521 20.52 22.98 16.01
C PHE A 521 20.71 24.45 16.47
N ASN A 522 20.51 24.73 17.74
CA ASN A 522 20.86 26.05 18.29
C ASN A 522 22.39 26.22 18.34
N LYS A 523 22.89 27.33 17.79
CA LYS A 523 24.32 27.69 17.94
C LYS A 523 24.68 27.74 19.43
N GLY A 524 25.44 26.74 19.89
CA GLY A 524 25.98 26.69 21.26
C GLY A 524 25.33 25.67 22.20
N VAL A 525 24.29 24.94 21.80
CA VAL A 525 23.69 23.87 22.60
C VAL A 525 23.81 22.56 21.82
N LYS A 526 24.31 21.50 22.48
CA LYS A 526 24.51 20.17 21.84
C LYS A 526 23.23 19.40 21.62
N ASP A 527 22.08 19.89 22.08
CA ASP A 527 20.81 19.21 22.00
C ASP A 527 19.95 19.77 20.86
N ALA A 528 19.50 18.85 19.98
CA ALA A 528 18.55 19.16 18.92
C ALA A 528 17.15 19.37 19.52
N VAL A 529 16.55 20.54 19.28
CA VAL A 529 15.16 20.80 19.70
C VAL A 529 14.23 20.35 18.58
N ASN A 530 13.40 19.36 18.87
CA ASN A 530 12.31 18.93 17.99
C ASN A 530 11.17 19.95 18.08
N LEU A 531 11.06 20.82 17.09
CA LEU A 531 9.94 21.75 16.96
C LEU A 531 8.87 21.14 16.06
N ARG A 532 7.63 21.11 16.54
CA ARG A 532 6.47 20.74 15.71
C ARG A 532 5.97 22.00 15.01
N GLU A 533 6.08 22.02 13.68
CA GLU A 533 5.62 23.10 12.82
C GLU A 533 4.39 22.63 12.04
N ALA A 534 3.26 23.31 12.25
CA ALA A 534 2.00 22.93 11.64
C ALA A 534 1.71 23.79 10.42
N VAL A 535 1.38 23.13 9.31
CA VAL A 535 0.97 23.75 8.05
C VAL A 535 -0.36 23.18 7.59
N VAL A 536 -1.13 23.99 6.87
CA VAL A 536 -2.38 23.59 6.20
C VAL A 536 -2.14 23.60 4.71
N ILE A 537 -2.31 22.47 4.07
CA ILE A 537 -2.29 22.35 2.61
C ILE A 537 -3.72 22.52 2.11
N ASP A 538 -3.91 23.42 1.18
CA ASP A 538 -5.17 23.63 0.48
C ASP A 538 -5.07 23.13 -0.96
N TYR A 539 -5.64 21.96 -1.21
CA TYR A 539 -5.59 21.36 -2.54
C TYR A 539 -6.49 22.03 -3.57
N ALA A 540 -7.53 22.75 -3.12
CA ALA A 540 -8.42 23.48 -4.02
C ALA A 540 -7.73 24.67 -4.68
N THR A 541 -6.78 25.30 -3.99
CA THR A 541 -6.03 26.48 -4.48
C THR A 541 -4.58 26.16 -4.83
N GLY A 542 -4.05 24.99 -4.44
CA GLY A 542 -2.64 24.66 -4.60
C GLY A 542 -1.71 25.44 -3.68
N LEU A 543 -2.24 25.92 -2.55
CA LEU A 543 -1.48 26.71 -1.58
C LEU A 543 -1.18 25.93 -0.31
N MET A 544 -0.07 26.25 0.33
CA MET A 544 0.29 25.80 1.66
C MET A 544 0.37 27.00 2.60
N TRP A 545 -0.32 26.91 3.73
CA TRP A 545 -0.48 27.97 4.71
C TRP A 545 0.18 27.64 6.04
N GLN A 546 0.68 28.64 6.78
CA GLN A 546 0.90 28.45 8.19
C GLN A 546 -0.42 28.16 8.91
N GLN A 547 -0.47 27.12 9.73
CA GLN A 547 -1.67 26.81 10.52
C GLN A 547 -1.96 27.88 11.57
N SER A 548 -0.91 28.30 12.31
CA SER A 548 -1.04 29.27 13.42
C SER A 548 -0.73 30.71 13.02
N GLY A 549 0.15 30.94 12.03
CA GLY A 549 0.63 32.29 11.71
C GLY A 549 1.49 32.93 12.82
N SER A 550 1.56 34.26 12.87
CA SER A 550 2.29 35.00 13.89
C SER A 550 1.60 34.95 15.26
N SER A 551 2.39 34.92 16.34
CA SER A 551 1.85 34.94 17.71
C SER A 551 1.29 36.29 18.11
N ASN A 552 1.79 37.38 17.54
CA ASN A 552 1.36 38.75 17.81
C ASN A 552 1.02 39.48 16.52
N SER A 553 0.20 40.52 16.62
CA SER A 553 0.02 41.51 15.56
C SER A 553 1.23 42.42 15.47
N MET A 554 1.53 42.95 14.29
CA MET A 554 2.73 43.71 13.97
C MET A 554 2.46 44.70 12.82
N THR A 555 3.33 45.70 12.68
CA THR A 555 3.30 46.65 11.56
C THR A 555 3.63 45.91 10.24
N TYR A 556 3.34 46.54 9.10
CA TYR A 556 3.60 45.92 7.80
C TYR A 556 5.11 45.62 7.58
N ALA A 557 6.01 46.51 7.99
CA ALA A 557 7.43 46.32 7.88
C ALA A 557 7.95 45.14 8.74
N GLU A 558 7.37 44.96 9.92
CA GLU A 558 7.62 43.79 10.77
C GLU A 558 7.05 42.50 10.18
N ALA A 559 5.92 42.58 9.52
CA ALA A 559 5.32 41.43 8.81
C ALA A 559 6.21 40.95 7.67
N GLU A 560 6.78 41.85 6.88
CA GLU A 560 7.80 41.49 5.88
C GLU A 560 9.04 40.88 6.51
N LYS A 561 9.50 41.41 7.65
CA LYS A 561 10.62 40.83 8.40
C LYS A 561 10.28 39.43 8.91
N TYR A 562 9.10 39.26 9.49
CA TYR A 562 8.63 37.95 9.96
C TYR A 562 8.69 36.88 8.86
N VAL A 563 8.25 37.21 7.65
CA VAL A 563 8.32 36.29 6.51
C VAL A 563 9.77 36.00 6.10
N ARG A 564 10.65 37.02 6.12
CA ARG A 564 12.10 36.76 5.89
C ARG A 564 12.70 35.84 6.94
N ASP A 565 12.31 36.00 8.20
CA ASP A 565 12.79 35.16 9.31
C ASP A 565 12.27 33.73 9.19
N LEU A 566 11.01 33.50 8.76
CA LEU A 566 10.48 32.17 8.42
C LEU A 566 11.33 31.46 7.34
N ASN A 567 11.68 32.19 6.28
CA ASN A 567 12.49 31.66 5.18
C ASN A 567 13.92 31.34 5.61
N HIS A 568 14.50 32.22 6.43
CA HIS A 568 15.82 32.00 7.03
C HIS A 568 15.86 30.76 7.93
N GLN A 569 14.78 30.56 8.69
CA GLN A 569 14.61 29.43 9.58
C GLN A 569 14.17 28.16 8.85
N ARG A 570 13.86 28.24 7.57
CA ARG A 570 13.27 27.15 6.78
C ARG A 570 12.06 26.54 7.48
N PHE A 571 11.08 27.37 7.84
CA PHE A 571 9.86 26.93 8.47
C PHE A 571 9.23 25.79 7.66
N ALA A 572 8.87 24.70 8.32
CA ALA A 572 8.35 23.47 7.72
C ALA A 572 9.23 22.89 6.58
N GLY A 573 10.54 23.21 6.58
CA GLY A 573 11.51 22.77 5.58
C GLY A 573 11.60 23.66 4.33
N TYR A 574 10.81 24.73 4.22
CA TYR A 574 10.71 25.58 3.04
C TYR A 574 11.28 26.99 3.29
N ASN A 575 11.72 27.65 2.20
CA ASN A 575 12.32 28.98 2.22
C ASN A 575 11.71 29.97 1.23
N ASP A 576 10.49 29.68 0.76
CA ASP A 576 9.72 30.44 -0.22
C ASP A 576 8.37 30.96 0.33
N TRP A 577 8.27 31.08 1.64
CA TRP A 577 7.13 31.69 2.32
C TRP A 577 7.02 33.18 1.97
N ARG A 578 5.79 33.67 1.84
CA ARG A 578 5.49 35.07 1.54
C ARG A 578 4.16 35.50 2.20
N LEU A 579 3.91 36.79 2.21
CA LEU A 579 2.58 37.29 2.51
C LEU A 579 1.60 36.84 1.41
N PRO A 580 0.36 36.49 1.74
CA PRO A 580 -0.66 36.19 0.74
C PRO A 580 -1.04 37.44 -0.06
N THR A 581 -1.45 37.30 -1.31
CA THR A 581 -2.20 38.34 -1.99
C THR A 581 -3.59 38.47 -1.37
N LEU A 582 -4.28 39.60 -1.63
CA LEU A 582 -5.66 39.77 -1.14
C LEU A 582 -6.57 38.65 -1.69
N GLU A 583 -6.40 38.29 -2.94
CA GLU A 583 -7.18 37.22 -3.58
C GLU A 583 -6.95 35.88 -2.91
N GLU A 584 -5.69 35.54 -2.58
CA GLU A 584 -5.37 34.31 -1.84
C GLU A 584 -5.92 34.34 -0.40
N ALA A 585 -5.82 35.47 0.29
CA ALA A 585 -6.31 35.58 1.66
C ALA A 585 -7.85 35.56 1.73
N MET A 586 -8.53 36.21 0.76
CA MET A 586 -9.99 36.17 0.66
C MET A 586 -10.54 34.81 0.29
N SER A 587 -9.75 33.95 -0.37
CA SER A 587 -10.18 32.59 -0.62
C SER A 587 -10.44 31.79 0.66
N LEU A 588 -9.82 32.15 1.79
CA LEU A 588 -10.06 31.53 3.09
C LEU A 588 -11.34 32.00 3.78
N MET A 589 -12.02 33.02 3.24
CA MET A 589 -13.20 33.64 3.85
C MET A 589 -14.42 32.74 3.69
N GLU A 590 -15.01 32.35 4.79
CA GLU A 590 -16.23 31.55 4.83
C GLU A 590 -17.49 32.43 4.90
N PRO A 591 -18.61 32.10 4.21
CA PRO A 591 -19.83 32.89 4.29
C PRO A 591 -20.59 32.73 5.62
N LYS A 592 -20.22 31.75 6.42
CA LYS A 592 -20.79 31.47 7.74
C LYS A 592 -19.68 31.39 8.79
N LYS A 593 -19.91 32.04 9.95
CA LYS A 593 -19.00 31.93 11.07
C LYS A 593 -18.85 30.48 11.56
N GLN A 594 -17.63 30.04 11.73
CA GLN A 594 -17.33 28.88 12.54
C GLN A 594 -16.84 29.38 13.91
N GLY A 595 -17.72 29.36 14.91
CA GLY A 595 -17.51 30.03 16.18
C GLY A 595 -17.58 31.55 16.04
N ASP A 596 -16.46 32.27 16.28
CA ASP A 596 -16.39 33.74 16.23
C ASP A 596 -15.71 34.30 14.96
N LEU A 597 -15.24 33.44 14.04
CA LEU A 597 -14.54 33.82 12.81
C LEU A 597 -15.21 33.28 11.55
N TYR A 598 -15.11 34.01 10.45
CA TYR A 598 -15.42 33.57 9.10
C TYR A 598 -14.22 32.83 8.48
N LEU A 599 -13.74 31.78 9.17
CA LEU A 599 -12.53 31.01 8.83
C LEU A 599 -12.72 29.56 9.26
N ASP A 600 -12.24 28.61 8.45
CA ASP A 600 -12.35 27.20 8.78
C ASP A 600 -11.59 26.86 10.08
N ALA A 601 -12.13 25.90 10.84
CA ALA A 601 -11.61 25.47 12.14
C ALA A 601 -10.23 24.78 12.06
N VAL A 602 -9.76 24.40 10.88
CA VAL A 602 -8.42 23.85 10.67
C VAL A 602 -7.31 24.86 11.01
N PHE A 603 -7.62 26.15 10.89
CA PHE A 603 -6.72 27.24 11.19
C PHE A 603 -6.79 27.68 12.65
N ASP A 604 -5.64 28.14 13.19
CA ASP A 604 -5.59 28.78 14.50
C ASP A 604 -6.42 30.08 14.50
N ARG A 605 -7.14 30.31 15.57
CA ARG A 605 -8.14 31.37 15.67
C ARG A 605 -7.59 32.71 16.21
N ARG A 606 -6.31 32.75 16.57
CA ARG A 606 -5.65 33.96 17.10
C ARG A 606 -5.44 35.03 16.05
N GLN A 607 -5.22 34.66 14.78
CA GLN A 607 -5.02 35.57 13.66
C GLN A 607 -6.36 36.03 13.10
N ARG A 608 -7.00 36.94 13.80
CA ARG A 608 -8.31 37.47 13.45
C ARG A 608 -8.28 38.41 12.24
N TRP A 609 -7.14 39.09 12.02
CA TRP A 609 -6.83 40.00 10.92
C TRP A 609 -5.45 39.66 10.41
N ILE A 610 -5.29 39.59 9.10
CA ILE A 610 -4.00 39.26 8.50
C ILE A 610 -3.60 40.26 7.41
N TRP A 611 -2.32 40.64 7.40
CA TRP A 611 -1.72 41.43 6.33
C TRP A 611 -1.72 40.66 5.02
N THR A 612 -1.98 41.38 3.90
CA THR A 612 -1.76 40.86 2.55
C THR A 612 -0.60 41.60 1.88
N ALA A 613 -0.07 41.02 0.81
CA ALA A 613 0.99 41.66 0.02
C ALA A 613 0.47 42.77 -0.90
N ASP A 614 -0.85 42.89 -1.09
CA ASP A 614 -1.47 43.90 -1.95
C ASP A 614 -1.62 45.21 -1.19
N LYS A 615 -1.38 46.33 -1.91
CA LYS A 615 -1.49 47.67 -1.36
C LYS A 615 -2.55 48.49 -2.08
N GLN A 616 -3.32 49.27 -1.34
CA GLN A 616 -4.22 50.25 -1.90
C GLN A 616 -3.46 51.52 -2.36
N SER A 617 -2.35 51.82 -1.66
CA SER A 617 -1.44 52.93 -1.96
C SER A 617 -0.06 52.64 -1.29
N ALA A 618 0.92 53.52 -1.45
CA ALA A 618 2.19 53.40 -0.79
C ALA A 618 2.10 53.33 0.76
N GLY A 619 1.13 53.97 1.35
CA GLY A 619 0.91 54.02 2.81
C GLY A 619 -0.17 53.09 3.34
N VAL A 620 -0.92 52.38 2.47
CA VAL A 620 -2.08 51.57 2.90
C VAL A 620 -1.97 50.19 2.23
N ALA A 621 -1.94 49.11 3.05
CA ALA A 621 -1.99 47.73 2.60
C ALA A 621 -3.36 47.10 2.92
N TRP A 622 -3.80 46.16 2.07
CA TRP A 622 -5.01 45.39 2.31
C TRP A 622 -4.83 44.39 3.44
N VAL A 623 -5.85 44.28 4.28
CA VAL A 623 -5.99 43.25 5.32
C VAL A 623 -7.26 42.46 5.12
N VAL A 624 -7.24 41.18 5.51
CA VAL A 624 -8.43 40.34 5.58
C VAL A 624 -8.82 40.16 7.03
N ILE A 625 -10.11 40.45 7.35
CA ILE A 625 -10.67 40.54 8.69
C ILE A 625 -11.64 39.38 8.90
N PHE A 626 -11.15 38.24 9.39
CA PHE A 626 -12.00 37.08 9.62
C PHE A 626 -13.01 37.22 10.74
N SER A 627 -12.85 38.19 11.62
CA SER A 627 -13.81 38.45 12.71
C SER A 627 -15.09 39.13 12.25
N ASN A 628 -15.04 39.98 11.22
CA ASN A 628 -16.21 40.67 10.67
C ASN A 628 -16.61 40.17 9.27
N GLY A 629 -15.79 39.38 8.59
CA GLY A 629 -16.14 38.73 7.33
C GLY A 629 -15.85 39.57 6.08
N GLY A 630 -14.80 40.38 6.06
CA GLY A 630 -14.47 41.23 4.91
C GLY A 630 -13.01 41.64 4.87
N CYS A 631 -12.67 42.53 3.95
CA CYS A 631 -11.34 43.09 3.78
C CYS A 631 -11.40 44.64 3.89
N ASP A 632 -10.28 45.26 4.29
CA ASP A 632 -10.14 46.69 4.43
C ASP A 632 -8.69 47.15 4.20
N GLY A 633 -8.48 48.48 4.13
CA GLY A 633 -7.14 49.06 4.03
C GLY A 633 -6.62 49.52 5.39
N ASN A 634 -5.43 49.04 5.79
CA ASN A 634 -4.73 49.45 7.00
C ASN A 634 -3.47 50.24 6.69
N ASP A 635 -3.19 51.26 7.48
CA ASP A 635 -1.96 52.06 7.36
C ASP A 635 -0.75 51.20 7.69
N VAL A 636 0.28 51.23 6.80
CA VAL A 636 1.46 50.36 6.91
C VAL A 636 2.39 50.71 8.03
N ALA A 637 2.33 51.97 8.52
CA ALA A 637 3.23 52.51 9.54
C ALA A 637 2.63 52.46 10.94
N SER A 638 1.30 52.61 11.08
CA SER A 638 0.63 52.78 12.38
C SER A 638 -0.27 51.61 12.77
N ASP A 639 -0.78 50.85 11.82
CA ASP A 639 -1.74 49.78 12.13
C ASP A 639 -1.01 48.41 12.35
N TYR A 640 -1.66 47.56 13.12
CA TYR A 640 -1.13 46.25 13.51
C TYR A 640 -2.07 45.14 13.06
N SER A 641 -1.56 44.20 12.29
CA SER A 641 -2.27 42.98 11.90
C SER A 641 -1.36 41.76 12.05
N SER A 642 -1.95 40.59 12.18
CA SER A 642 -1.21 39.34 12.23
C SER A 642 -0.67 38.92 10.85
N VAL A 643 0.22 37.96 10.83
CA VAL A 643 0.72 37.33 9.60
C VAL A 643 0.29 35.87 9.59
N ARG A 644 -0.25 35.43 8.46
CA ARG A 644 -0.37 34.02 8.08
C ARG A 644 0.31 33.87 6.74
N ALA A 645 1.53 33.33 6.75
CA ALA A 645 2.30 33.20 5.53
C ALA A 645 1.78 32.04 4.66
N VAL A 646 1.97 32.20 3.37
CA VAL A 646 1.56 31.25 2.34
C VAL A 646 2.73 30.94 1.40
N ARG A 647 2.72 29.76 0.81
CA ARG A 647 3.56 29.40 -0.31
C ARG A 647 2.78 28.57 -1.34
N VAL A 648 3.24 28.51 -2.56
CA VAL A 648 2.68 27.64 -3.59
C VAL A 648 3.18 26.22 -3.35
N LEU A 649 2.29 25.22 -3.43
CA LEU A 649 2.69 23.83 -3.51
C LEU A 649 3.46 23.66 -4.83
N VAL A 650 4.78 23.52 -4.77
CA VAL A 650 5.58 23.22 -5.96
C VAL A 650 5.30 21.78 -6.35
N GLY A 651 4.29 21.61 -7.17
CA GLY A 651 4.02 20.45 -7.96
C GLY A 651 4.33 20.83 -9.38
N GLN A 652 5.54 20.53 -9.85
CA GLN A 652 5.87 20.32 -11.24
C GLN A 652 5.60 21.48 -12.22
N CYS A 653 6.63 22.27 -12.42
CA CYS A 653 6.93 22.84 -13.73
C CYS A 653 8.37 22.51 -14.05
N GLY A 654 8.57 21.71 -15.13
CA GLY A 654 9.85 21.40 -15.71
C GLY A 654 9.73 20.14 -16.55
#